data_3c6cd5d45d12b6138b6a055eb8390b47
#
_entry.id   3c6cd5d45d12b6138b6a055eb8390b47
#
_cell.length_a   1.000
_cell.length_b   1.000
_cell.length_c   1.000
_cell.angle_alpha   90.00
_cell.angle_beta   90.00
_cell.angle_gamma   90.00
#
_symmetry.space_group_name_H-M   'P 1'
#
loop_
_entity.id
_entity.type
_entity.pdbx_description
1 polymer ?
#
loop_
_entity_poly.entity_id
_entity_poly.type
_entity_poly.pdbx_seq_one_letter_code
_entity_poly.pdbx_strand_id
1 'polypeptide(L)'
;MNEKRCCQSEVAAIFLGLWCLFVGPAAAVRAEAGELAAEWALQPLTDPAPPEVRNTDWVRSPLDRFILARLEAVGLEPAPAAAPAAALRRLSQVLTGLPPSLDEIEWMADELDRRPDALPEALLAAADRYLASSHYGERWGRHWLDVVRYADTAGESSDYPIPQAYLYRDYVIDAFNRDTPYDQFLREQIAGDLLPAANEETRQRQVVATGFIAQARRFSVDPDTAMHQTIEDTIDTLGRATMGLSLGCARCHDHKFDPVSMRDYYALYGVFQSTRYPFPGSENKKRQRDLVPLVSATEYAAVMAPFQEEMAAIDADLEALQIERQAARDKAEGRTPAVEPKRTQLELLEAFRGIRAQRDALQDRLPEVPMAYAVAEGKPASARIQKRGEPFNLGEEVPRGFLPALGGGPFAEGEAGSGRRPLAEAVASAKNPLTARVMVNRIWQHHFGKGLVQTPNDFGAMGRRPTHPELLDWLASRFIEDGWSVKKLQRRLIASATWQQGVQPALAGEVGEAGAGDQEAKATTDDGTAAGRAGLVDPANDLLWSFPRLRLDAESIRDALLSASGRLVRGSGGPHPFPPMKTWNWTQHSPFTAVYPTRHRSVYVMQQRIRRHPFFAVFDGADTNSSTGARMVTTTPLQALFVMNDPFAHEQAEGLAQRVAAAFPGNMVARISLAHKLLYGREATAAETSEAVVYLAGFRARLPTDQPPTEREASAWTSYARALMGANEFIFLD
;
A
#
# COMPACT_ATOMS: atom_id res chain seq x y z
N MET A 1 -60.81 37.30 10.13
CA MET A 1 -59.98 36.28 9.52
C MET A 1 -58.63 36.92 9.15
N ASN A 2 -57.89 37.28 10.10
CA ASN A 2 -56.50 37.80 10.03
C ASN A 2 -55.98 37.75 11.45
N GLU A 3 -55.05 36.87 11.70
CA GLU A 3 -54.16 36.87 12.86
C GLU A 3 -53.53 35.51 13.00
N LYS A 4 -52.39 35.31 12.30
CA LYS A 4 -51.37 34.27 12.59
C LYS A 4 -50.25 34.34 11.55
N ARG A 5 -49.59 35.49 11.44
CA ARG A 5 -48.31 35.63 10.70
C ARG A 5 -47.47 36.73 11.33
N CYS A 6 -46.95 36.55 12.54
CA CYS A 6 -45.96 37.50 13.09
C CYS A 6 -45.10 36.95 14.25
N CYS A 7 -44.80 35.64 14.31
CA CYS A 7 -43.94 35.10 15.35
C CYS A 7 -42.86 34.12 14.85
N GLN A 8 -42.61 34.02 13.53
CA GLN A 8 -41.54 33.11 13.00
C GLN A 8 -40.31 33.82 12.47
N SER A 9 -40.26 35.14 12.41
CA SER A 9 -39.12 35.89 11.88
C SER A 9 -38.08 36.34 12.92
N GLU A 10 -38.42 36.43 14.19
CA GLU A 10 -37.45 36.87 15.25
C GLU A 10 -36.67 35.74 15.87
N VAL A 11 -37.17 34.50 15.88
CA VAL A 11 -36.44 33.35 16.43
C VAL A 11 -35.34 32.87 15.45
N ALA A 12 -35.53 33.05 14.15
CA ALA A 12 -34.51 32.71 13.14
C ALA A 12 -33.28 33.65 13.16
N ALA A 13 -33.48 34.91 13.48
CA ALA A 13 -32.40 35.90 13.55
C ALA A 13 -31.48 35.72 14.77
N ILE A 14 -32.03 35.22 15.89
CA ILE A 14 -31.27 34.97 17.13
C ILE A 14 -30.42 33.69 16.99
N PHE A 15 -30.90 32.67 16.30
CA PHE A 15 -30.11 31.43 16.04
C PHE A 15 -29.01 31.64 15.02
N LEU A 16 -29.18 32.47 13.98
CA LEU A 16 -28.11 32.81 13.05
C LEU A 16 -27.02 33.70 13.70
N GLY A 17 -27.41 34.62 14.59
CA GLY A 17 -26.46 35.49 15.30
C GLY A 17 -25.58 34.72 16.30
N LEU A 18 -26.11 33.73 17.00
CA LEU A 18 -25.33 32.89 17.91
C LEU A 18 -24.44 31.87 17.16
N TRP A 19 -24.84 31.40 15.99
CA TRP A 19 -24.00 30.48 15.20
C TRP A 19 -22.80 31.19 14.55
N CYS A 20 -22.94 32.45 14.15
CA CYS A 20 -21.80 33.25 13.64
C CYS A 20 -20.79 33.65 14.73
N LEU A 21 -21.20 33.72 16.03
CA LEU A 21 -20.30 34.06 17.13
C LEU A 21 -19.47 32.84 17.64
N PHE A 22 -19.93 31.60 17.37
CA PHE A 22 -19.18 30.38 17.75
C PHE A 22 -18.32 29.78 16.64
N VAL A 23 -18.57 30.15 15.37
CA VAL A 23 -17.80 29.62 14.21
C VAL A 23 -16.61 30.52 13.85
N GLY A 24 -16.64 31.81 14.21
CA GLY A 24 -15.59 32.76 13.84
C GLY A 24 -14.18 32.44 14.37
N PRO A 25 -13.96 32.23 15.65
CA PRO A 25 -12.60 32.02 16.17
C PRO A 25 -12.04 30.63 15.86
N ALA A 26 -12.89 29.60 15.78
CA ALA A 26 -12.43 28.23 15.49
C ALA A 26 -12.07 28.03 13.99
N ALA A 27 -12.73 28.75 13.08
CA ALA A 27 -12.40 28.72 11.65
C ALA A 27 -11.14 29.54 11.35
N ALA A 28 -10.96 30.70 11.98
CA ALA A 28 -9.76 31.51 11.85
C ALA A 28 -8.53 30.81 12.43
N VAL A 29 -8.62 30.20 13.62
CA VAL A 29 -7.54 29.43 14.23
C VAL A 29 -7.19 28.17 13.40
N ARG A 30 -8.18 27.53 12.76
CA ARG A 30 -7.92 26.42 11.83
C ARG A 30 -7.30 26.87 10.51
N ALA A 31 -7.67 28.04 9.99
CA ALA A 31 -7.06 28.58 8.77
C ALA A 31 -5.60 29.00 9.02
N GLU A 32 -5.31 29.72 10.10
CA GLU A 32 -3.94 30.07 10.50
C GLU A 32 -3.08 28.83 10.82
N ALA A 33 -3.63 27.83 11.49
CA ALA A 33 -2.93 26.58 11.74
C ALA A 33 -2.69 25.77 10.44
N GLY A 34 -3.58 25.86 9.47
CA GLY A 34 -3.46 25.23 8.16
C GLY A 34 -2.40 25.90 7.27
N GLU A 35 -2.38 27.23 7.21
CA GLU A 35 -1.34 27.98 6.48
C GLU A 35 0.06 27.71 7.04
N LEU A 36 0.22 27.72 8.36
CA LEU A 36 1.49 27.39 9.02
C LEU A 36 1.92 25.92 8.82
N ALA A 37 0.98 24.99 8.65
CA ALA A 37 1.30 23.58 8.42
C ALA A 37 1.79 23.32 6.98
N ALA A 38 1.12 23.91 5.98
CA ALA A 38 1.55 23.83 4.58
C ALA A 38 2.89 24.53 4.37
N GLU A 39 3.11 25.65 5.03
CA GLU A 39 4.35 26.42 4.96
C GLU A 39 5.56 25.58 5.40
N TRP A 40 5.44 24.79 6.48
CA TRP A 40 6.52 23.90 6.92
C TRP A 40 6.87 22.82 5.88
N ALA A 41 5.89 22.13 5.34
CA ALA A 41 6.12 20.98 4.46
C ALA A 41 6.80 21.37 3.14
N LEU A 42 6.54 22.60 2.66
CA LEU A 42 7.06 23.12 1.40
C LEU A 42 8.42 23.83 1.55
N GLN A 43 8.91 24.05 2.78
CA GLN A 43 10.24 24.62 2.98
C GLN A 43 11.33 23.64 2.53
N PRO A 44 12.45 24.14 2.00
CA PRO A 44 13.61 23.31 1.70
C PRO A 44 14.02 22.46 2.90
N LEU A 45 14.58 21.27 2.61
CA LEU A 45 15.14 20.42 3.66
C LEU A 45 16.25 21.18 4.40
N THR A 46 16.23 21.01 5.74
CA THR A 46 17.33 21.44 6.60
C THR A 46 18.14 20.23 7.05
N ASP A 47 19.37 20.46 7.52
CA ASP A 47 20.23 19.43 8.14
C ASP A 47 20.56 19.85 9.58
N PRO A 48 19.60 19.73 10.51
CA PRO A 48 19.81 20.18 11.88
C PRO A 48 20.81 19.30 12.61
N ALA A 49 21.73 19.91 13.35
CA ALA A 49 22.64 19.16 14.22
C ALA A 49 21.86 18.43 15.33
N PRO A 50 22.23 17.16 15.66
CA PRO A 50 21.64 16.47 16.78
C PRO A 50 21.77 17.28 18.08
N PRO A 51 20.68 17.47 18.86
CA PRO A 51 20.71 18.32 20.06
C PRO A 51 21.60 17.73 21.15
N GLU A 52 22.07 18.59 22.07
CA GLU A 52 22.70 18.13 23.29
C GLU A 52 21.65 17.58 24.27
N VAL A 53 22.00 16.51 24.97
CA VAL A 53 21.13 15.78 25.91
C VAL A 53 21.90 15.48 27.20
N ARG A 54 21.20 15.29 28.31
CA ARG A 54 21.78 15.02 29.61
C ARG A 54 22.20 13.56 29.79
N ASN A 55 21.32 12.62 29.41
CA ASN A 55 21.57 11.19 29.53
C ASN A 55 22.28 10.65 28.26
N THR A 56 23.58 10.94 28.15
CA THR A 56 24.38 10.50 26.99
C THR A 56 24.61 8.99 26.95
N ASP A 57 24.49 8.29 28.08
CA ASP A 57 24.74 6.85 28.17
C ASP A 57 23.63 6.02 27.49
N TRP A 58 22.44 6.56 27.36
CA TRP A 58 21.36 5.93 26.62
C TRP A 58 21.52 6.03 25.10
N VAL A 59 22.24 7.06 24.62
CA VAL A 59 22.39 7.37 23.18
C VAL A 59 23.28 6.36 22.49
N ARG A 60 22.77 5.67 21.48
CA ARG A 60 23.52 4.75 20.59
C ARG A 60 23.75 5.31 19.21
N SER A 61 22.86 6.19 18.77
CA SER A 61 22.94 6.86 17.47
C SER A 61 22.56 8.33 17.57
N PRO A 62 22.98 9.19 16.62
CA PRO A 62 22.56 10.58 16.60
C PRO A 62 21.04 10.80 16.61
N LEU A 63 20.28 9.86 16.06
CA LEU A 63 18.80 9.86 16.06
C LEU A 63 18.25 9.92 17.49
N ASP A 64 18.84 9.19 18.40
CA ASP A 64 18.37 9.09 19.80
C ASP A 64 18.38 10.43 20.51
N ARG A 65 19.30 11.33 20.14
CA ARG A 65 19.38 12.67 20.73
C ARG A 65 18.12 13.50 20.47
N PHE A 66 17.52 13.39 19.28
CA PHE A 66 16.28 14.11 18.96
C PHE A 66 15.10 13.61 19.79
N ILE A 67 15.03 12.30 20.03
CA ILE A 67 13.98 11.68 20.86
C ILE A 67 14.21 12.06 22.32
N LEU A 68 15.42 11.84 22.81
CA LEU A 68 15.79 12.06 24.21
C LEU A 68 15.64 13.53 24.63
N ALA A 69 16.01 14.48 23.77
CA ALA A 69 15.83 15.90 24.05
C ALA A 69 14.36 16.28 24.29
N ARG A 70 13.44 15.68 23.53
CA ARG A 70 12.01 15.87 23.73
C ARG A 70 11.49 15.24 25.00
N LEU A 71 11.95 14.04 25.33
CA LEU A 71 11.61 13.37 26.59
C LEU A 71 12.13 14.16 27.80
N GLU A 72 13.38 14.59 27.75
CA GLU A 72 14.00 15.41 28.81
C GLU A 72 13.30 16.75 29.02
N ALA A 73 12.78 17.37 27.96
CA ALA A 73 12.07 18.65 28.02
C ALA A 73 10.75 18.54 28.83
N VAL A 74 10.12 17.36 28.83
CA VAL A 74 8.89 17.10 29.60
C VAL A 74 9.14 16.25 30.85
N GLY A 75 10.42 15.94 31.14
CA GLY A 75 10.84 15.19 32.35
C GLY A 75 10.45 13.70 32.27
N LEU A 76 10.42 13.11 31.08
CA LEU A 76 10.24 11.69 30.87
C LEU A 76 11.58 10.99 30.64
N GLU A 77 11.61 9.70 30.94
CA GLU A 77 12.73 8.80 30.69
C GLU A 77 12.32 7.75 29.66
N PRO A 78 13.24 7.32 28.77
CA PRO A 78 12.98 6.25 27.82
C PRO A 78 12.86 4.89 28.54
N ALA A 79 12.06 3.98 27.97
CA ALA A 79 11.93 2.62 28.47
C ALA A 79 13.25 1.84 28.37
N PRO A 80 13.44 0.82 29.21
CA PRO A 80 14.56 -0.11 29.10
C PRO A 80 14.58 -0.83 27.74
N ALA A 81 15.71 -1.46 27.41
CA ALA A 81 15.83 -2.27 26.20
C ALA A 81 14.84 -3.45 26.20
N ALA A 82 14.39 -3.83 25.03
CA ALA A 82 13.52 -4.99 24.83
C ALA A 82 14.23 -6.31 25.19
N ALA A 83 13.44 -7.30 25.62
CA ALA A 83 13.95 -8.66 25.73
C ALA A 83 14.45 -9.17 24.37
N PRO A 84 15.57 -9.92 24.33
CA PRO A 84 16.20 -10.36 23.08
C PRO A 84 15.25 -11.07 22.11
N ALA A 85 14.43 -11.99 22.59
CA ALA A 85 13.46 -12.72 21.77
C ALA A 85 12.40 -11.80 21.18
N ALA A 86 11.89 -10.83 21.94
CA ALA A 86 10.93 -9.83 21.45
C ALA A 86 11.56 -8.92 20.39
N ALA A 87 12.79 -8.44 20.62
CA ALA A 87 13.53 -7.62 19.66
C ALA A 87 13.83 -8.38 18.36
N LEU A 88 14.25 -9.65 18.43
CA LEU A 88 14.50 -10.48 17.25
C LEU A 88 13.19 -10.72 16.46
N ARG A 89 12.11 -11.06 17.14
CA ARG A 89 10.78 -11.29 16.53
C ARG A 89 10.28 -10.02 15.83
N ARG A 90 10.40 -8.86 16.51
CA ARG A 90 10.08 -7.55 15.93
C ARG A 90 10.89 -7.30 14.67
N LEU A 91 12.21 -7.51 14.73
CA LEU A 91 13.12 -7.29 13.62
C LEU A 91 12.77 -8.15 12.41
N SER A 92 12.56 -9.46 12.62
CA SER A 92 12.19 -10.39 11.57
C SER A 92 10.86 -9.99 10.91
N GLN A 93 9.83 -9.71 11.70
CA GLN A 93 8.50 -9.31 11.21
C GLN A 93 8.53 -7.98 10.45
N VAL A 94 9.26 -6.97 10.93
CA VAL A 94 9.33 -5.66 10.28
C VAL A 94 10.08 -5.77 8.95
N LEU A 95 11.18 -6.49 8.89
CA LEU A 95 12.02 -6.56 7.69
C LEU A 95 11.54 -7.60 6.67
N THR A 96 11.01 -8.73 7.13
CA THR A 96 10.64 -9.85 6.23
C THR A 96 9.16 -10.20 6.23
N GLY A 97 8.38 -9.75 7.23
CA GLY A 97 6.98 -10.14 7.43
C GLY A 97 6.80 -11.61 7.82
N LEU A 98 7.86 -12.24 8.33
CA LEU A 98 7.87 -13.62 8.81
C LEU A 98 8.37 -13.70 10.24
N PRO A 99 7.95 -14.72 11.03
CA PRO A 99 8.60 -14.99 12.30
C PRO A 99 10.05 -15.45 12.08
N PRO A 100 10.94 -15.23 13.09
CA PRO A 100 12.31 -15.74 13.01
C PRO A 100 12.31 -17.27 12.90
N SER A 101 13.30 -17.81 12.20
CA SER A 101 13.53 -19.25 12.12
C SER A 101 14.07 -19.80 13.45
N LEU A 102 13.98 -21.13 13.64
CA LEU A 102 14.53 -21.78 14.82
C LEU A 102 16.05 -21.55 14.93
N ASP A 103 16.77 -21.64 13.81
CA ASP A 103 18.23 -21.40 13.76
C ASP A 103 18.59 -19.97 14.17
N GLU A 104 17.75 -18.98 13.83
CA GLU A 104 17.97 -17.57 14.22
C GLU A 104 17.70 -17.34 15.70
N ILE A 105 16.67 -18.03 16.26
CA ILE A 105 16.38 -17.97 17.69
C ILE A 105 17.53 -18.59 18.49
N GLU A 106 18.01 -19.76 18.08
CA GLU A 106 19.13 -20.47 18.73
C GLU A 106 20.43 -19.67 18.60
N TRP A 107 20.72 -19.13 17.39
CA TRP A 107 21.88 -18.28 17.19
C TRP A 107 21.88 -17.05 18.09
N MET A 108 20.74 -16.37 18.25
CA MET A 108 20.63 -15.19 19.13
C MET A 108 20.87 -15.57 20.60
N ALA A 109 20.31 -16.70 21.03
CA ALA A 109 20.51 -17.19 22.41
C ALA A 109 22.01 -17.54 22.66
N ASP A 110 22.63 -18.29 21.76
CA ASP A 110 24.05 -18.67 21.85
C ASP A 110 24.98 -17.45 21.84
N GLU A 111 24.65 -16.40 21.06
CA GLU A 111 25.45 -15.18 20.97
C GLU A 111 25.41 -14.40 22.28
N LEU A 112 24.24 -14.31 22.91
CA LEU A 112 24.04 -13.59 24.16
C LEU A 112 24.54 -14.40 25.37
N ASP A 113 24.53 -15.73 25.33
CA ASP A 113 25.16 -16.54 26.35
C ASP A 113 26.69 -16.33 26.39
N ARG A 114 27.29 -16.15 25.20
CA ARG A 114 28.75 -15.84 25.08
C ARG A 114 29.06 -14.40 25.43
N ARG A 115 28.19 -13.44 25.08
CA ARG A 115 28.39 -12.00 25.25
C ARG A 115 27.07 -11.34 25.68
N PRO A 116 26.73 -11.33 26.99
CA PRO A 116 25.44 -10.83 27.48
C PRO A 116 25.09 -9.39 27.07
N ASP A 117 26.10 -8.55 26.88
CA ASP A 117 25.90 -7.13 26.55
C ASP A 117 25.87 -6.88 25.01
N ALA A 118 25.97 -7.91 24.17
CA ALA A 118 26.09 -7.79 22.73
C ALA A 118 24.73 -7.74 21.98
N LEU A 119 23.63 -7.48 22.68
CA LEU A 119 22.31 -7.41 22.02
C LEU A 119 22.26 -6.41 20.87
N PRO A 120 22.84 -5.19 20.95
CA PRO A 120 22.80 -4.24 19.85
C PRO A 120 23.54 -4.74 18.61
N GLU A 121 24.73 -5.34 18.76
CA GLU A 121 25.54 -5.88 17.68
C GLU A 121 24.86 -7.11 17.07
N ALA A 122 24.29 -7.99 17.89
CA ALA A 122 23.56 -9.16 17.43
C ALA A 122 22.32 -8.78 16.63
N LEU A 123 21.56 -7.76 17.05
CA LEU A 123 20.42 -7.24 16.30
C LEU A 123 20.85 -6.64 14.96
N LEU A 124 21.96 -5.91 14.89
CA LEU A 124 22.48 -5.39 13.63
C LEU A 124 22.95 -6.50 12.69
N ALA A 125 23.60 -7.53 13.22
CA ALA A 125 23.99 -8.71 12.43
C ALA A 125 22.76 -9.50 11.92
N ALA A 126 21.69 -9.59 12.70
CA ALA A 126 20.43 -10.16 12.24
C ALA A 126 19.76 -9.26 11.18
N ALA A 127 19.77 -7.93 11.37
CA ALA A 127 19.24 -6.98 10.42
C ALA A 127 19.94 -7.08 9.06
N ASP A 128 21.27 -7.15 9.03
CA ASP A 128 22.04 -7.30 7.80
C ASP A 128 21.68 -8.59 7.04
N ARG A 129 21.39 -9.70 7.76
CA ARG A 129 20.90 -10.95 7.14
C ARG A 129 19.49 -10.80 6.58
N TYR A 130 18.57 -10.19 7.32
CA TYR A 130 17.20 -9.97 6.84
C TYR A 130 17.14 -9.00 5.67
N LEU A 131 17.93 -7.93 5.67
CA LEU A 131 18.06 -6.98 4.57
C LEU A 131 18.64 -7.63 3.29
N ALA A 132 19.44 -8.69 3.43
CA ALA A 132 19.95 -9.47 2.31
C ALA A 132 18.99 -10.58 1.84
N SER A 133 17.95 -10.90 2.61
CA SER A 133 16.98 -11.93 2.27
C SER A 133 16.06 -11.49 1.13
N SER A 134 15.66 -12.44 0.26
CA SER A 134 14.62 -12.20 -0.76
C SER A 134 13.25 -11.84 -0.14
N HIS A 135 12.99 -12.29 1.09
CA HIS A 135 11.77 -11.96 1.82
C HIS A 135 11.65 -10.48 2.20
N TYR A 136 12.76 -9.74 2.21
CA TYR A 136 12.77 -8.30 2.42
C TYR A 136 11.96 -7.57 1.34
N GLY A 137 12.23 -7.85 0.06
CA GLY A 137 11.49 -7.23 -1.04
C GLY A 137 10.02 -7.63 -1.07
N GLU A 138 9.67 -8.88 -0.70
CA GLU A 138 8.29 -9.32 -0.58
C GLU A 138 7.51 -8.50 0.47
N ARG A 139 8.16 -8.19 1.61
CA ARG A 139 7.59 -7.38 2.68
C ARG A 139 7.48 -5.90 2.29
N TRP A 140 8.58 -5.29 1.90
CA TRP A 140 8.66 -3.85 1.61
C TRP A 140 8.01 -3.49 0.28
N GLY A 141 8.04 -4.42 -0.68
CA GLY A 141 7.24 -4.33 -1.89
C GLY A 141 5.75 -4.28 -1.60
N ARG A 142 5.24 -5.10 -0.65
CA ARG A 142 3.82 -5.04 -0.26
C ARG A 142 3.42 -3.66 0.28
N HIS A 143 4.27 -3.03 1.11
CA HIS A 143 4.00 -1.67 1.60
C HIS A 143 3.91 -0.65 0.47
N TRP A 144 4.78 -0.74 -0.53
CA TRP A 144 4.68 0.11 -1.72
C TRP A 144 3.43 -0.17 -2.55
N LEU A 145 3.09 -1.44 -2.76
CA LEU A 145 1.91 -1.85 -3.52
C LEU A 145 0.59 -1.36 -2.91
N ASP A 146 0.53 -1.14 -1.59
CA ASP A 146 -0.61 -0.50 -0.92
C ASP A 146 -0.72 0.98 -1.30
N VAL A 147 0.39 1.68 -1.26
CA VAL A 147 0.44 3.12 -1.56
C VAL A 147 0.06 3.40 -3.02
N VAL A 148 0.46 2.51 -3.94
CA VAL A 148 0.17 2.65 -5.38
C VAL A 148 -1.11 1.92 -5.82
N ARG A 149 -1.94 1.46 -4.87
CA ARG A 149 -3.24 0.79 -5.13
C ARG A 149 -3.15 -0.36 -6.12
N TYR A 150 -2.10 -1.20 -6.01
CA TYR A 150 -1.91 -2.35 -6.89
C TYR A 150 -3.11 -3.29 -6.88
N ALA A 151 -3.50 -3.77 -8.07
CA ALA A 151 -4.47 -4.84 -8.24
C ALA A 151 -4.17 -5.67 -9.49
N ASP A 152 -4.65 -6.91 -9.49
CA ASP A 152 -4.58 -7.84 -10.62
C ASP A 152 -5.81 -7.71 -11.55
N THR A 153 -6.68 -6.73 -11.26
CA THR A 153 -7.89 -6.43 -12.03
C THR A 153 -8.05 -4.92 -12.26
N ALA A 154 -8.88 -4.56 -13.25
CA ALA A 154 -8.95 -3.20 -13.77
C ALA A 154 -9.81 -2.22 -12.95
N GLY A 155 -10.74 -2.72 -12.15
CA GLY A 155 -11.86 -1.95 -11.59
C GLY A 155 -13.02 -1.87 -12.58
N GLU A 156 -13.75 -0.80 -12.59
CA GLU A 156 -15.05 -0.64 -13.24
C GLU A 156 -16.04 -1.76 -12.83
N SER A 157 -17.21 -1.85 -13.44
CA SER A 157 -18.28 -2.73 -12.96
C SER A 157 -18.11 -4.22 -13.29
N SER A 158 -17.31 -4.58 -14.29
CA SER A 158 -17.07 -5.96 -14.71
C SER A 158 -15.73 -6.54 -14.23
N ASP A 159 -14.84 -5.69 -13.74
CA ASP A 159 -13.54 -6.01 -13.09
C ASP A 159 -12.65 -6.97 -13.89
N TYR A 160 -12.40 -6.66 -15.15
CA TYR A 160 -11.60 -7.48 -16.03
C TYR A 160 -10.19 -7.74 -15.48
N PRO A 161 -9.68 -9.00 -15.55
CA PRO A 161 -8.32 -9.32 -15.09
C PRO A 161 -7.24 -8.62 -15.93
N ILE A 162 -6.09 -8.41 -15.29
CA ILE A 162 -4.86 -7.92 -15.90
C ILE A 162 -3.79 -8.99 -15.74
N PRO A 163 -3.70 -9.98 -16.65
CA PRO A 163 -2.77 -11.10 -16.54
C PRO A 163 -1.30 -10.70 -16.37
N GLN A 164 -0.92 -9.53 -16.87
CA GLN A 164 0.45 -8.99 -16.81
C GLN A 164 0.73 -8.16 -15.55
N ALA A 165 -0.26 -7.94 -14.67
CA ALA A 165 -0.08 -7.10 -13.48
C ALA A 165 1.04 -7.60 -12.56
N TYR A 166 1.22 -8.92 -12.45
CA TYR A 166 2.26 -9.56 -11.65
C TYR A 166 3.68 -9.08 -12.01
N LEU A 167 3.93 -8.69 -13.26
CA LEU A 167 5.25 -8.18 -13.68
C LEU A 167 5.62 -6.92 -12.90
N TYR A 168 4.67 -5.99 -12.73
CA TYR A 168 4.91 -4.78 -11.93
C TYR A 168 5.09 -5.10 -10.45
N ARG A 169 4.31 -6.02 -9.88
CA ARG A 169 4.51 -6.51 -8.50
C ARG A 169 5.93 -7.07 -8.33
N ASP A 170 6.34 -7.94 -9.24
CA ASP A 170 7.65 -8.61 -9.16
C ASP A 170 8.80 -7.61 -9.39
N TYR A 171 8.62 -6.60 -10.27
CA TYR A 171 9.54 -5.46 -10.39
C TYR A 171 9.71 -4.71 -9.06
N VAL A 172 8.60 -4.40 -8.37
CA VAL A 172 8.65 -3.70 -7.08
C VAL A 172 9.41 -4.52 -6.04
N ILE A 173 9.12 -5.82 -5.94
CA ILE A 173 9.81 -6.75 -5.03
C ILE A 173 11.32 -6.78 -5.32
N ASP A 174 11.69 -6.91 -6.59
CA ASP A 174 13.09 -6.93 -7.02
C ASP A 174 13.81 -5.60 -6.75
N ALA A 175 13.16 -4.47 -6.99
CA ALA A 175 13.72 -3.15 -6.73
C ALA A 175 14.07 -2.94 -5.25
N PHE A 176 13.22 -3.37 -4.32
CA PHE A 176 13.54 -3.36 -2.88
C PHE A 176 14.65 -4.35 -2.53
N ASN A 177 14.65 -5.55 -3.11
CA ASN A 177 15.71 -6.54 -2.86
C ASN A 177 17.10 -6.04 -3.32
N ARG A 178 17.15 -5.37 -4.47
CA ARG A 178 18.38 -4.76 -5.02
C ARG A 178 18.77 -3.46 -4.32
N ASP A 179 17.93 -2.93 -3.44
CA ASP A 179 18.08 -1.59 -2.86
C ASP A 179 18.24 -0.51 -3.94
N THR A 180 17.40 -0.59 -4.98
CA THR A 180 17.39 0.42 -6.05
C THR A 180 17.22 1.80 -5.41
N PRO A 181 18.10 2.78 -5.68
CA PRO A 181 17.98 4.12 -5.13
C PRO A 181 16.55 4.67 -5.33
N TYR A 182 15.95 5.21 -4.27
CA TYR A 182 14.54 5.57 -4.31
C TYR A 182 14.22 6.64 -5.38
N ASP A 183 15.14 7.57 -5.62
CA ASP A 183 15.01 8.54 -6.71
C ASP A 183 15.01 7.87 -8.09
N GLN A 184 15.89 6.86 -8.31
CA GLN A 184 15.90 6.07 -9.55
C GLN A 184 14.63 5.21 -9.66
N PHE A 185 14.17 4.61 -8.57
CA PHE A 185 12.93 3.85 -8.52
C PHE A 185 11.71 4.71 -8.94
N LEU A 186 11.66 5.97 -8.52
CA LEU A 186 10.61 6.90 -8.96
C LEU A 186 10.74 7.28 -10.44
N ARG A 187 11.96 7.55 -10.92
CA ARG A 187 12.20 7.83 -12.36
C ARG A 187 11.74 6.67 -13.22
N GLU A 188 12.06 5.44 -12.86
CA GLU A 188 11.65 4.25 -13.59
C GLU A 188 10.13 4.09 -13.61
N GLN A 189 9.43 4.37 -12.52
CA GLN A 189 7.96 4.25 -12.48
C GLN A 189 7.21 5.33 -13.25
N ILE A 190 7.76 6.54 -13.38
CA ILE A 190 7.11 7.65 -14.08
C ILE A 190 7.47 7.66 -15.57
N ALA A 191 8.71 7.35 -15.90
CA ALA A 191 9.26 7.51 -17.26
C ALA A 191 10.22 6.38 -17.68
N GLY A 192 10.09 5.19 -17.10
CA GLY A 192 11.03 4.09 -17.33
C GLY A 192 11.22 3.72 -18.81
N ASP A 193 10.14 3.71 -19.58
CA ASP A 193 10.17 3.48 -21.03
C ASP A 193 10.93 4.55 -21.83
N LEU A 194 11.24 5.70 -21.20
CA LEU A 194 11.95 6.85 -21.80
C LEU A 194 13.40 6.98 -21.30
N LEU A 195 13.81 6.15 -20.34
CA LEU A 195 15.15 6.19 -19.77
C LEU A 195 16.15 5.39 -20.64
N PRO A 196 17.42 5.81 -20.65
CA PRO A 196 18.46 5.01 -21.29
C PRO A 196 18.63 3.67 -20.54
N ALA A 197 18.75 2.58 -21.30
CA ALA A 197 18.96 1.25 -20.74
C ALA A 197 20.34 0.70 -21.19
N ALA A 198 21.08 0.12 -20.25
CA ALA A 198 22.39 -0.47 -20.53
C ALA A 198 22.30 -1.76 -21.34
N ASN A 199 21.19 -2.48 -21.23
CA ASN A 199 20.90 -3.74 -21.93
C ASN A 199 19.39 -3.99 -22.00
N GLU A 200 19.00 -5.04 -22.68
CA GLU A 200 17.60 -5.41 -22.89
C GLU A 200 16.87 -5.74 -21.57
N GLU A 201 17.50 -6.43 -20.67
CA GLU A 201 16.93 -6.74 -19.33
C GLU A 201 16.59 -5.46 -18.56
N THR A 202 17.51 -4.48 -18.56
CA THR A 202 17.27 -3.17 -17.93
C THR A 202 16.13 -2.44 -18.63
N ARG A 203 16.04 -2.48 -19.97
CA ARG A 203 14.96 -1.86 -20.73
C ARG A 203 13.61 -2.50 -20.35
N GLN A 204 13.54 -3.83 -20.33
CA GLN A 204 12.32 -4.55 -19.94
C GLN A 204 11.87 -4.19 -18.53
N ARG A 205 12.79 -4.18 -17.59
CA ARG A 205 12.54 -3.78 -16.20
C ARG A 205 12.01 -2.35 -16.11
N GLN A 206 12.62 -1.40 -16.81
CA GLN A 206 12.21 -0.01 -16.85
C GLN A 206 10.83 0.18 -17.50
N VAL A 207 10.51 -0.56 -18.56
CA VAL A 207 9.16 -0.59 -19.16
C VAL A 207 8.14 -1.10 -18.15
N VAL A 208 8.41 -2.23 -17.50
CA VAL A 208 7.52 -2.83 -16.49
C VAL A 208 7.28 -1.88 -15.31
N ALA A 209 8.28 -1.09 -14.92
CA ALA A 209 8.17 -0.10 -13.84
C ALA A 209 7.04 0.91 -14.09
N THR A 210 6.77 1.28 -15.34
CA THR A 210 5.68 2.21 -15.70
C THR A 210 4.28 1.62 -15.45
N GLY A 211 4.21 0.37 -15.04
CA GLY A 211 3.04 -0.26 -14.45
C GLY A 211 2.42 0.55 -13.32
N PHE A 212 3.20 1.36 -12.60
CA PHE A 212 2.69 2.34 -11.63
C PHE A 212 1.59 3.23 -12.20
N ILE A 213 1.82 3.81 -13.38
CA ILE A 213 0.84 4.66 -14.09
C ILE A 213 -0.25 3.78 -14.71
N ALA A 214 0.13 2.67 -15.34
CA ALA A 214 -0.79 1.77 -16.02
C ALA A 214 -1.85 1.17 -15.09
N GLN A 215 -1.51 0.94 -13.81
CA GLN A 215 -2.40 0.46 -12.75
C GLN A 215 -3.48 1.46 -12.34
N ALA A 216 -3.58 2.62 -13.00
CA ALA A 216 -4.68 3.54 -12.79
C ALA A 216 -6.04 2.86 -13.01
N ARG A 217 -6.96 3.12 -12.09
CA ARG A 217 -8.30 2.53 -12.08
C ARG A 217 -9.07 2.87 -13.35
N ARG A 218 -9.89 1.95 -13.82
CA ARG A 218 -10.84 2.17 -14.92
C ARG A 218 -12.22 2.49 -14.35
N PHE A 219 -12.93 3.43 -15.00
CA PHE A 219 -14.21 3.97 -14.51
C PHE A 219 -15.35 3.76 -15.49
N SER A 220 -15.10 3.21 -16.68
CA SER A 220 -16.12 2.99 -17.69
C SER A 220 -15.83 1.74 -18.51
N VAL A 221 -16.87 1.08 -18.97
CA VAL A 221 -16.82 -0.01 -19.96
C VAL A 221 -16.36 0.46 -21.34
N ASP A 222 -16.36 1.77 -21.59
CA ASP A 222 -15.75 2.40 -22.76
C ASP A 222 -14.52 3.22 -22.32
N PRO A 223 -13.30 2.82 -22.73
CA PRO A 223 -12.07 3.46 -22.29
C PRO A 223 -12.01 4.95 -22.65
N ASP A 224 -12.61 5.33 -23.77
CA ASP A 224 -12.47 6.68 -24.32
C ASP A 224 -13.35 7.71 -23.59
N THR A 225 -14.44 7.28 -22.93
CA THR A 225 -15.40 8.17 -22.27
C THR A 225 -14.99 8.61 -20.87
N ALA A 226 -14.18 7.83 -20.14
CA ALA A 226 -13.79 8.10 -18.77
C ALA A 226 -12.27 8.25 -18.55
N MET A 227 -11.51 8.51 -19.61
CA MET A 227 -10.06 8.69 -19.50
C MET A 227 -9.68 9.84 -18.56
N HIS A 228 -10.49 10.90 -18.47
CA HIS A 228 -10.29 12.00 -17.54
C HIS A 228 -10.27 11.55 -16.07
N GLN A 229 -11.07 10.55 -15.68
CA GLN A 229 -11.08 9.97 -14.32
C GLN A 229 -9.86 9.07 -14.09
N THR A 230 -9.42 8.33 -15.12
CA THR A 230 -8.18 7.53 -15.05
C THR A 230 -6.94 8.43 -14.88
N ILE A 231 -6.91 9.57 -15.57
CA ILE A 231 -5.84 10.57 -15.40
C ILE A 231 -5.90 11.21 -14.00
N GLU A 232 -7.09 11.54 -13.50
CA GLU A 232 -7.29 12.05 -12.14
C GLU A 232 -6.76 11.08 -11.09
N ASP A 233 -7.11 9.79 -11.20
CA ASP A 233 -6.62 8.72 -10.31
C ASP A 233 -5.09 8.58 -10.38
N THR A 234 -4.50 8.78 -11.57
CA THR A 234 -3.04 8.79 -11.76
C THR A 234 -2.39 9.97 -11.02
N ILE A 235 -2.91 11.19 -11.20
CA ILE A 235 -2.38 12.42 -10.58
C ILE A 235 -2.52 12.35 -9.05
N ASP A 236 -3.68 11.96 -8.54
CA ASP A 236 -3.92 11.85 -7.10
C ASP A 236 -3.00 10.80 -6.47
N THR A 237 -2.84 9.64 -7.12
CA THR A 237 -1.93 8.60 -6.64
C THR A 237 -0.47 9.05 -6.67
N LEU A 238 -0.02 9.71 -7.74
CA LEU A 238 1.33 10.27 -7.82
C LEU A 238 1.57 11.27 -6.67
N GLY A 239 0.65 12.21 -6.47
CA GLY A 239 0.73 13.20 -5.40
C GLY A 239 0.84 12.56 -4.03
N ARG A 240 -0.08 11.67 -3.69
CA ARG A 240 -0.13 10.99 -2.39
C ARG A 240 1.06 10.07 -2.17
N ALA A 241 1.42 9.26 -3.17
CA ALA A 241 2.47 8.26 -3.04
C ALA A 241 3.86 8.86 -2.84
N THR A 242 4.18 9.92 -3.59
CA THR A 242 5.55 10.45 -3.68
C THR A 242 5.76 11.76 -2.92
N MET A 243 4.72 12.57 -2.78
CA MET A 243 4.80 13.92 -2.21
C MET A 243 3.88 14.14 -1.01
N GLY A 244 3.01 13.17 -0.68
CA GLY A 244 2.04 13.32 0.40
C GLY A 244 1.05 14.47 0.14
N LEU A 245 0.68 14.74 -1.11
CA LEU A 245 -0.23 15.80 -1.49
C LEU A 245 -1.50 15.25 -2.14
N SER A 246 -2.64 15.81 -1.76
CA SER A 246 -3.94 15.54 -2.35
C SER A 246 -4.19 16.51 -3.51
N LEU A 247 -3.92 16.09 -4.74
CA LEU A 247 -4.01 16.96 -5.92
C LEU A 247 -5.40 16.96 -6.58
N GLY A 248 -6.24 15.97 -6.30
CA GLY A 248 -7.54 15.78 -6.95
C GLY A 248 -8.51 16.94 -6.78
N CYS A 249 -8.45 17.70 -5.66
CA CYS A 249 -9.31 18.86 -5.42
C CYS A 249 -9.08 19.97 -6.45
N ALA A 250 -7.84 20.14 -6.93
CA ALA A 250 -7.45 21.17 -7.88
C ALA A 250 -8.00 20.94 -9.30
N ARG A 251 -8.66 19.82 -9.56
CA ARG A 251 -9.36 19.57 -10.83
C ARG A 251 -10.51 20.53 -11.09
N CYS A 252 -11.28 20.91 -10.06
CA CYS A 252 -12.52 21.67 -10.20
C CYS A 252 -12.39 23.15 -9.82
N HIS A 253 -11.50 23.47 -8.92
CA HIS A 253 -11.20 24.81 -8.38
C HIS A 253 -9.77 24.81 -7.80
N ASP A 254 -9.17 25.95 -7.59
CA ASP A 254 -7.88 26.02 -6.91
C ASP A 254 -7.96 25.31 -5.56
N HIS A 255 -6.90 24.57 -5.18
CA HIS A 255 -6.92 23.80 -3.94
C HIS A 255 -7.17 24.74 -2.76
N LYS A 256 -8.13 24.37 -1.89
CA LYS A 256 -8.64 25.27 -0.84
C LYS A 256 -7.56 25.65 0.19
N PHE A 257 -6.62 24.74 0.44
CA PHE A 257 -5.67 24.85 1.54
C PHE A 257 -4.22 24.85 1.07
N ASP A 258 -3.88 24.01 0.09
CA ASP A 258 -2.53 23.86 -0.42
C ASP A 258 -2.30 24.80 -1.62
N PRO A 259 -1.08 25.31 -1.85
CA PRO A 259 -0.78 26.23 -2.94
C PRO A 259 -0.69 25.51 -4.30
N VAL A 260 -1.79 24.88 -4.70
CA VAL A 260 -1.97 24.17 -5.98
C VAL A 260 -3.17 24.73 -6.70
N SER A 261 -2.94 25.42 -7.81
CA SER A 261 -4.01 25.98 -8.64
C SER A 261 -4.59 24.95 -9.61
N MET A 262 -5.76 25.25 -10.19
CA MET A 262 -6.29 24.50 -11.32
C MET A 262 -5.28 24.43 -12.48
N ARG A 263 -4.55 25.51 -12.76
CA ARG A 263 -3.52 25.53 -13.81
C ARG A 263 -2.44 24.49 -13.54
N ASP A 264 -1.99 24.37 -12.31
CA ASP A 264 -0.96 23.38 -11.92
C ASP A 264 -1.49 21.95 -12.11
N TYR A 265 -2.74 21.70 -11.73
CA TYR A 265 -3.39 20.41 -11.97
C TYR A 265 -3.46 20.08 -13.47
N TYR A 266 -3.90 21.05 -14.33
CA TYR A 266 -4.01 20.80 -15.76
C TYR A 266 -2.66 20.81 -16.48
N ALA A 267 -1.61 21.39 -15.90
CA ALA A 267 -0.24 21.19 -16.37
C ALA A 267 0.21 19.73 -16.22
N LEU A 268 -0.07 19.08 -15.07
CA LEU A 268 0.15 17.65 -14.85
C LEU A 268 -0.81 16.80 -15.71
N TYR A 269 -2.07 17.20 -15.82
CA TYR A 269 -3.06 16.51 -16.64
C TYR A 269 -2.60 16.40 -18.11
N GLY A 270 -2.00 17.45 -18.65
CA GLY A 270 -1.44 17.45 -20.00
C GLY A 270 -0.34 16.40 -20.23
N VAL A 271 0.48 16.13 -19.20
CA VAL A 271 1.49 15.06 -19.25
C VAL A 271 0.83 13.68 -19.41
N PHE A 272 -0.18 13.39 -18.60
CA PHE A 272 -0.85 12.09 -18.63
C PHE A 272 -1.86 11.96 -19.77
N GLN A 273 -2.44 13.05 -20.25
CA GLN A 273 -3.22 13.08 -21.49
C GLN A 273 -2.35 12.77 -22.72
N SER A 274 -1.08 13.12 -22.67
CA SER A 274 -0.07 12.83 -23.72
C SER A 274 0.54 11.43 -23.58
N THR A 275 0.06 10.62 -22.64
CA THR A 275 0.53 9.26 -22.34
C THR A 275 -0.48 8.24 -22.86
N ARG A 276 -0.01 7.19 -23.51
CA ARG A 276 -0.84 6.06 -23.95
C ARG A 276 -0.93 5.02 -22.85
N TYR A 277 -2.15 4.79 -22.36
CA TYR A 277 -2.44 3.79 -21.34
C TYR A 277 -2.84 2.45 -21.97
N PRO A 278 -2.43 1.31 -21.38
CA PRO A 278 -2.94 0.01 -21.78
C PRO A 278 -4.42 -0.10 -21.41
N PHE A 279 -5.17 -0.83 -22.21
CA PHE A 279 -6.57 -1.14 -21.93
C PHE A 279 -6.73 -2.61 -21.55
N PRO A 280 -7.33 -2.93 -20.39
CA PRO A 280 -7.38 -4.30 -19.87
C PRO A 280 -8.47 -5.18 -20.50
N GLY A 281 -9.39 -4.59 -21.22
CA GLY A 281 -10.66 -5.18 -21.64
C GLY A 281 -11.83 -4.65 -20.80
N SER A 282 -13.05 -4.86 -21.28
CA SER A 282 -14.30 -4.50 -20.62
C SER A 282 -15.46 -5.31 -21.19
N GLU A 283 -16.64 -5.18 -20.61
CA GLU A 283 -17.89 -5.79 -21.11
C GLU A 283 -18.13 -5.51 -22.61
N ASN A 284 -17.89 -4.27 -23.06
CA ASN A 284 -18.11 -3.87 -24.45
C ASN A 284 -16.94 -4.20 -25.39
N LYS A 285 -15.71 -4.24 -24.87
CA LYS A 285 -14.47 -4.44 -25.62
C LYS A 285 -13.61 -5.47 -24.88
N LYS A 286 -13.92 -6.74 -25.05
CA LYS A 286 -13.43 -7.86 -24.22
C LYS A 286 -11.93 -8.11 -24.28
N ARG A 287 -11.20 -7.53 -25.26
CA ARG A 287 -9.77 -7.79 -25.47
C ARG A 287 -8.90 -6.66 -24.98
N GLN A 288 -7.73 -7.02 -24.45
CA GLN A 288 -6.68 -6.07 -24.10
C GLN A 288 -6.15 -5.35 -25.36
N ARG A 289 -5.73 -4.09 -25.19
CA ARG A 289 -5.10 -3.24 -26.23
C ARG A 289 -3.99 -2.41 -25.63
N ASP A 290 -3.15 -1.88 -26.48
CA ASP A 290 -2.13 -0.89 -26.14
C ASP A 290 -1.14 -1.37 -25.07
N LEU A 291 -0.96 -2.69 -24.95
CA LEU A 291 0.11 -3.28 -24.16
C LEU A 291 1.47 -2.92 -24.78
N VAL A 292 2.52 -2.89 -23.95
CA VAL A 292 3.88 -2.56 -24.41
C VAL A 292 4.69 -3.84 -24.58
N PRO A 293 5.31 -4.06 -25.78
CA PRO A 293 6.14 -5.23 -26.01
C PRO A 293 7.40 -5.21 -25.13
N LEU A 294 7.74 -6.36 -24.60
CA LEU A 294 8.98 -6.57 -23.84
C LEU A 294 10.17 -7.02 -24.71
N VAL A 295 9.94 -7.26 -25.99
CA VAL A 295 11.00 -7.43 -27.00
C VAL A 295 11.40 -6.08 -27.60
N SER A 296 12.55 -6.01 -28.26
CA SER A 296 12.99 -4.78 -28.93
C SER A 296 12.01 -4.33 -30.02
N ALA A 297 11.97 -3.03 -30.30
CA ALA A 297 11.10 -2.48 -31.36
C ALA A 297 11.37 -3.13 -32.74
N THR A 298 12.62 -3.42 -33.05
CA THR A 298 13.03 -4.10 -34.29
C THR A 298 12.51 -5.53 -34.36
N GLU A 299 12.65 -6.27 -33.25
CA GLU A 299 12.15 -7.65 -33.16
C GLU A 299 10.63 -7.69 -33.23
N TYR A 300 9.94 -6.81 -32.49
CA TYR A 300 8.48 -6.68 -32.53
C TYR A 300 8.00 -6.37 -33.96
N ALA A 301 8.64 -5.40 -34.63
CA ALA A 301 8.30 -5.04 -36.00
C ALA A 301 8.51 -6.21 -36.98
N ALA A 302 9.61 -6.95 -36.82
CA ALA A 302 9.88 -8.14 -37.69
C ALA A 302 8.85 -9.26 -37.47
N VAL A 303 8.47 -9.53 -36.20
CA VAL A 303 7.46 -10.54 -35.85
C VAL A 303 6.08 -10.15 -36.37
N MET A 304 5.72 -8.86 -36.32
CA MET A 304 4.42 -8.35 -36.73
C MET A 304 4.30 -8.01 -38.21
N ALA A 305 5.42 -7.87 -38.92
CA ALA A 305 5.43 -7.48 -40.36
C ALA A 305 4.49 -8.31 -41.24
N PRO A 306 4.40 -9.66 -41.14
CA PRO A 306 3.50 -10.46 -41.96
C PRO A 306 2.01 -10.17 -41.76
N PHE A 307 1.64 -9.54 -40.65
CA PHE A 307 0.26 -9.27 -40.26
C PHE A 307 -0.14 -7.80 -40.42
N GLN A 308 0.81 -6.90 -40.67
CA GLN A 308 0.58 -5.45 -40.72
C GLN A 308 -0.39 -5.02 -41.84
N GLU A 309 -0.27 -5.59 -43.01
CA GLU A 309 -1.14 -5.26 -44.14
C GLU A 309 -2.58 -5.70 -43.86
N GLU A 310 -2.77 -6.91 -43.32
CA GLU A 310 -4.09 -7.44 -42.99
C GLU A 310 -4.74 -6.64 -41.85
N MET A 311 -3.96 -6.24 -40.85
CA MET A 311 -4.43 -5.36 -39.77
C MET A 311 -4.86 -4.01 -40.32
N ALA A 312 -4.04 -3.38 -41.16
CA ALA A 312 -4.33 -2.07 -41.73
C ALA A 312 -5.59 -2.10 -42.63
N ALA A 313 -5.80 -3.16 -43.38
CA ALA A 313 -6.99 -3.35 -44.18
C ALA A 313 -8.26 -3.47 -43.32
N ILE A 314 -8.20 -4.26 -42.23
CA ILE A 314 -9.33 -4.42 -41.29
C ILE A 314 -9.64 -3.10 -40.57
N ASP A 315 -8.62 -2.34 -40.16
CA ASP A 315 -8.81 -1.06 -39.49
C ASP A 315 -9.41 0.00 -40.44
N ALA A 316 -8.96 0.04 -41.70
CA ALA A 316 -9.53 0.90 -42.75
C ALA A 316 -11.01 0.57 -43.03
N ASP A 317 -11.34 -0.72 -43.11
CA ASP A 317 -12.73 -1.16 -43.31
C ASP A 317 -13.61 -0.80 -42.10
N LEU A 318 -13.10 -0.93 -40.89
CA LEU A 318 -13.81 -0.51 -39.65
C LEU A 318 -14.07 1.00 -39.63
N GLU A 319 -13.07 1.80 -40.04
CA GLU A 319 -13.19 3.26 -40.12
C GLU A 319 -14.23 3.67 -41.15
N ALA A 320 -14.18 3.07 -42.35
CA ALA A 320 -15.16 3.30 -43.40
C ALA A 320 -16.60 2.97 -42.95
N LEU A 321 -16.78 1.84 -42.26
CA LEU A 321 -18.10 1.49 -41.68
C LEU A 321 -18.56 2.45 -40.56
N GLN A 322 -17.63 2.98 -39.75
CA GLN A 322 -17.99 3.96 -38.69
C GLN A 322 -18.48 5.26 -39.33
N ILE A 323 -17.80 5.75 -40.38
CA ILE A 323 -18.18 6.94 -41.13
C ILE A 323 -19.57 6.74 -41.74
N GLU A 324 -19.81 5.61 -42.39
CA GLU A 324 -21.10 5.30 -43.01
C GLU A 324 -22.23 5.15 -41.98
N ARG A 325 -21.96 4.56 -40.83
CA ARG A 325 -22.90 4.44 -39.73
C ARG A 325 -23.28 5.81 -39.11
N GLN A 326 -22.31 6.72 -39.00
CA GLN A 326 -22.58 8.07 -38.55
C GLN A 326 -23.45 8.81 -39.58
N ALA A 327 -23.12 8.69 -40.85
CA ALA A 327 -23.90 9.26 -41.95
C ALA A 327 -25.36 8.74 -41.98
N ALA A 328 -25.56 7.44 -41.74
CA ALA A 328 -26.89 6.85 -41.62
C ALA A 328 -27.70 7.39 -40.41
N ARG A 329 -27.04 7.65 -39.29
CA ARG A 329 -27.64 8.30 -38.15
C ARG A 329 -28.03 9.75 -38.43
N ASP A 330 -27.11 10.53 -39.01
CA ASP A 330 -27.34 11.95 -39.31
C ASP A 330 -28.54 12.08 -40.26
N LYS A 331 -28.63 11.20 -41.30
CA LYS A 331 -29.79 11.14 -42.18
C LYS A 331 -31.09 10.80 -41.47
N ALA A 332 -31.07 9.83 -40.54
CA ALA A 332 -32.25 9.44 -39.76
C ALA A 332 -32.71 10.56 -38.82
N GLU A 333 -31.78 11.39 -38.32
CA GLU A 333 -32.04 12.53 -37.44
C GLU A 333 -32.28 13.85 -38.21
N GLY A 334 -32.41 13.80 -39.54
CA GLY A 334 -32.65 14.96 -40.40
C GLY A 334 -31.47 15.93 -40.56
N ARG A 335 -30.27 15.49 -40.19
CA ARG A 335 -29.02 16.24 -40.40
C ARG A 335 -28.42 15.89 -41.78
N THR A 336 -27.67 16.82 -42.35
CA THR A 336 -26.92 16.56 -43.61
C THR A 336 -25.74 15.63 -43.30
N PRO A 337 -25.69 14.41 -43.85
CA PRO A 337 -24.60 13.50 -43.60
C PRO A 337 -23.32 13.90 -44.36
N ALA A 338 -22.15 13.62 -43.80
CA ALA A 338 -20.84 13.87 -44.42
C ALA A 338 -20.63 13.02 -45.70
N VAL A 339 -21.20 11.83 -45.75
CA VAL A 339 -21.24 10.91 -46.90
C VAL A 339 -22.64 10.32 -47.04
N GLU A 340 -23.08 10.01 -48.27
CA GLU A 340 -24.35 9.32 -48.45
C GLU A 340 -24.25 7.86 -48.01
N PRO A 341 -25.05 7.41 -47.01
CA PRO A 341 -24.99 6.02 -46.55
C PRO A 341 -25.47 5.06 -47.65
N LYS A 342 -24.65 4.07 -47.96
CA LYS A 342 -24.92 3.07 -49.02
C LYS A 342 -25.67 1.85 -48.49
N ARG A 343 -25.61 1.61 -47.14
CA ARG A 343 -26.14 0.43 -46.49
C ARG A 343 -27.27 0.81 -45.54
N THR A 344 -28.22 -0.08 -45.40
CA THR A 344 -29.22 0.00 -44.34
C THR A 344 -28.59 -0.24 -42.95
N GLN A 345 -29.31 0.12 -41.89
CA GLN A 345 -28.82 -0.14 -40.50
C GLN A 345 -28.55 -1.63 -40.24
N LEU A 346 -29.36 -2.53 -40.82
CA LEU A 346 -29.18 -3.97 -40.67
C LEU A 346 -27.91 -4.44 -41.37
N GLU A 347 -27.73 -4.04 -42.63
CA GLU A 347 -26.54 -4.36 -43.43
C GLU A 347 -25.25 -3.80 -42.79
N LEU A 348 -25.30 -2.60 -42.19
CA LEU A 348 -24.19 -2.04 -41.45
C LEU A 348 -23.85 -2.91 -40.22
N LEU A 349 -24.88 -3.36 -39.49
CA LEU A 349 -24.69 -4.22 -38.33
C LEU A 349 -24.05 -5.56 -38.71
N GLU A 350 -24.48 -6.15 -39.80
CA GLU A 350 -23.94 -7.40 -40.34
C GLU A 350 -22.48 -7.21 -40.83
N ALA A 351 -22.21 -6.12 -41.54
CA ALA A 351 -20.86 -5.77 -41.96
C ALA A 351 -19.90 -5.59 -40.76
N PHE A 352 -20.32 -4.86 -39.72
CA PHE A 352 -19.56 -4.74 -38.47
C PHE A 352 -19.27 -6.10 -37.83
N ARG A 353 -20.27 -7.00 -37.81
CA ARG A 353 -20.08 -8.34 -37.22
C ARG A 353 -19.07 -9.14 -38.07
N GLY A 354 -19.14 -9.04 -39.43
CA GLY A 354 -18.21 -9.71 -40.33
C GLY A 354 -16.77 -9.25 -40.11
N ILE A 355 -16.52 -7.94 -40.09
CA ILE A 355 -15.17 -7.39 -39.92
C ILE A 355 -14.64 -7.68 -38.52
N ARG A 356 -15.49 -7.63 -37.48
CA ARG A 356 -15.09 -8.05 -36.13
C ARG A 356 -14.67 -9.52 -36.10
N ALA A 357 -15.39 -10.41 -36.76
CA ALA A 357 -15.00 -11.82 -36.86
C ALA A 357 -13.66 -12.00 -37.58
N GLN A 358 -13.41 -11.26 -38.68
CA GLN A 358 -12.11 -11.25 -39.33
C GLN A 358 -10.98 -10.76 -38.42
N ARG A 359 -11.22 -9.67 -37.69
CA ARG A 359 -10.27 -9.14 -36.70
C ARG A 359 -9.96 -10.15 -35.61
N ASP A 360 -11.00 -10.83 -35.12
CA ASP A 360 -10.83 -11.84 -34.06
C ASP A 360 -10.05 -13.05 -34.59
N ALA A 361 -10.32 -13.51 -35.83
CA ALA A 361 -9.57 -14.58 -36.45
C ALA A 361 -8.10 -14.21 -36.74
N LEU A 362 -7.83 -12.95 -37.11
CA LEU A 362 -6.46 -12.44 -37.26
C LEU A 362 -5.74 -12.44 -35.91
N GLN A 363 -6.39 -11.92 -34.87
CA GLN A 363 -5.81 -11.88 -33.53
C GLN A 363 -5.47 -13.27 -32.98
N ASP A 364 -6.26 -14.30 -33.31
CA ASP A 364 -5.97 -15.69 -32.91
C ASP A 364 -4.76 -16.30 -33.66
N ARG A 365 -4.31 -15.67 -34.76
CA ARG A 365 -3.12 -16.05 -35.54
C ARG A 365 -1.88 -15.23 -35.19
N LEU A 366 -2.04 -14.12 -34.47
CA LEU A 366 -0.89 -13.30 -34.09
C LEU A 366 0.06 -14.11 -33.19
N PRO A 367 1.37 -13.96 -33.36
CA PRO A 367 2.36 -14.63 -32.52
C PRO A 367 2.28 -14.10 -31.09
N GLU A 368 2.50 -15.00 -30.14
CA GLU A 368 2.60 -14.62 -28.73
C GLU A 368 3.92 -13.88 -28.48
N VAL A 369 3.84 -12.58 -28.25
CA VAL A 369 4.97 -11.74 -27.87
C VAL A 369 4.83 -11.38 -26.38
N PRO A 370 5.90 -11.48 -25.59
CA PRO A 370 5.86 -11.01 -24.21
C PRO A 370 5.46 -9.53 -24.11
N MET A 371 4.41 -9.23 -23.38
CA MET A 371 3.83 -7.89 -23.25
C MET A 371 3.75 -7.47 -21.79
N ALA A 372 3.93 -6.18 -21.53
CA ALA A 372 3.72 -5.57 -20.23
C ALA A 372 2.44 -4.73 -20.19
N TYR A 373 1.75 -4.73 -19.05
CA TYR A 373 0.72 -3.76 -18.72
C TYR A 373 1.43 -2.47 -18.23
N ALA A 374 1.89 -1.68 -19.19
CA ALA A 374 2.77 -0.53 -19.03
C ALA A 374 2.27 0.63 -19.90
N VAL A 375 2.72 1.85 -19.61
CA VAL A 375 2.40 3.01 -20.46
C VAL A 375 3.48 3.24 -21.52
N ALA A 376 3.12 3.97 -22.56
CA ALA A 376 4.04 4.42 -23.60
C ALA A 376 3.75 5.88 -23.98
N GLU A 377 4.61 6.48 -24.82
CA GLU A 377 4.35 7.80 -25.38
C GLU A 377 3.06 7.81 -26.22
N GLY A 378 2.24 8.82 -25.97
CA GLY A 378 1.07 9.14 -26.76
C GLY A 378 1.32 10.33 -27.68
N LYS A 379 0.25 10.96 -28.15
CA LYS A 379 0.34 12.20 -28.92
C LYS A 379 0.52 13.38 -27.97
N PRO A 380 1.62 14.12 -28.02
CA PRO A 380 1.84 15.27 -27.16
C PRO A 380 0.76 16.35 -27.37
N ALA A 381 0.16 16.80 -26.28
CA ALA A 381 -0.85 17.84 -26.27
C ALA A 381 -0.84 18.61 -24.94
N SER A 382 -1.06 19.91 -25.01
CA SER A 382 -1.39 20.72 -23.83
C SER A 382 -2.84 20.47 -23.41
N ALA A 383 -3.12 20.46 -22.13
CA ALA A 383 -4.47 20.27 -21.64
C ALA A 383 -5.24 21.60 -21.63
N ARG A 384 -6.55 21.53 -21.75
CA ARG A 384 -7.44 22.66 -21.49
C ARG A 384 -8.14 22.49 -20.13
N ILE A 385 -8.25 23.58 -19.38
CA ILE A 385 -8.94 23.56 -18.10
C ILE A 385 -10.39 23.11 -18.31
N GLN A 386 -10.80 22.04 -17.59
CA GLN A 386 -12.18 21.58 -17.54
C GLN A 386 -12.90 22.40 -16.46
N LYS A 387 -13.66 23.42 -16.87
CA LYS A 387 -14.35 24.34 -15.94
C LYS A 387 -15.26 23.56 -14.99
N ARG A 388 -15.04 23.70 -13.69
CA ARG A 388 -15.74 22.97 -12.63
C ARG A 388 -15.61 21.43 -12.75
N GLY A 389 -14.51 20.96 -13.36
CA GLY A 389 -14.28 19.54 -13.57
C GLY A 389 -15.09 18.91 -14.72
N GLU A 390 -15.85 19.69 -15.50
CA GLU A 390 -16.68 19.19 -16.59
C GLU A 390 -15.86 18.94 -17.87
N PRO A 391 -15.69 17.69 -18.33
CA PRO A 391 -14.78 17.33 -19.41
C PRO A 391 -15.06 18.00 -20.77
N PHE A 392 -16.32 18.40 -20.98
CA PHE A 392 -16.77 19.02 -22.23
C PHE A 392 -16.87 20.55 -22.13
N ASN A 393 -16.71 21.14 -20.95
CA ASN A 393 -16.73 22.59 -20.73
C ASN A 393 -15.31 23.11 -20.61
N LEU A 394 -14.64 23.30 -21.77
CA LEU A 394 -13.23 23.63 -21.84
C LEU A 394 -12.97 25.13 -21.71
N GLY A 395 -11.97 25.46 -20.91
CA GLY A 395 -11.40 26.80 -20.72
C GLY A 395 -10.14 27.03 -21.54
N GLU A 396 -9.21 27.79 -20.96
CA GLU A 396 -7.90 28.09 -21.55
C GLU A 396 -7.02 26.84 -21.65
N GLU A 397 -6.05 26.89 -22.54
CA GLU A 397 -5.01 25.88 -22.67
C GLU A 397 -3.89 26.14 -21.68
N VAL A 398 -3.37 25.07 -21.09
CA VAL A 398 -2.30 25.11 -20.09
C VAL A 398 -1.12 24.28 -20.60
N PRO A 399 0.09 24.83 -20.68
CA PRO A 399 1.27 24.08 -21.04
C PRO A 399 1.56 23.02 -19.98
N ARG A 400 2.12 21.87 -20.42
CA ARG A 400 2.58 20.80 -19.51
C ARG A 400 3.65 21.30 -18.57
N GLY A 401 3.63 20.84 -17.32
CA GLY A 401 4.54 21.34 -16.30
C GLY A 401 4.47 20.58 -14.98
N PHE A 402 5.25 21.03 -14.03
CA PHE A 402 5.25 20.56 -12.65
C PHE A 402 4.85 21.68 -11.68
N LEU A 403 4.56 21.34 -10.44
CA LEU A 403 4.01 22.23 -9.40
C LEU A 403 5.00 23.36 -9.05
N PRO A 404 4.65 24.64 -9.23
CA PRO A 404 5.51 25.77 -8.85
C PRO A 404 5.85 25.81 -7.37
N ALA A 405 4.92 25.40 -6.51
CA ALA A 405 5.12 25.32 -5.07
C ALA A 405 6.25 24.35 -4.66
N LEU A 406 6.64 23.42 -5.54
CA LEU A 406 7.76 22.50 -5.36
C LEU A 406 8.96 22.83 -6.26
N GLY A 407 9.08 24.07 -6.69
CA GLY A 407 10.19 24.57 -7.52
C GLY A 407 10.05 24.20 -9.01
N GLY A 408 8.86 23.78 -9.44
CA GLY A 408 8.54 23.48 -10.84
C GLY A 408 8.03 24.69 -11.63
N GLY A 409 7.36 24.39 -12.73
CA GLY A 409 6.77 25.36 -13.67
C GLY A 409 6.50 24.68 -15.01
N PRO A 410 6.14 25.44 -16.05
CA PRO A 410 5.99 24.90 -17.39
C PRO A 410 7.28 24.24 -17.88
N PHE A 411 7.16 23.10 -18.57
CA PHE A 411 8.30 22.48 -19.24
C PHE A 411 8.75 23.32 -20.43
N ALA A 412 9.99 23.12 -20.87
CA ALA A 412 10.56 23.90 -21.96
C ALA A 412 9.68 23.82 -23.24
N GLU A 413 9.57 24.93 -23.97
CA GLU A 413 8.93 24.93 -25.28
C GLU A 413 9.65 23.93 -26.22
N GLY A 414 8.88 23.06 -26.87
CA GLY A 414 9.42 22.01 -27.71
C GLY A 414 9.86 20.73 -26.98
N GLU A 415 9.57 20.60 -25.67
CA GLU A 415 9.79 19.33 -24.97
C GLU A 415 9.13 18.17 -25.73
N ALA A 416 9.97 17.25 -26.17
CA ALA A 416 9.55 16.10 -26.96
C ALA A 416 8.77 15.10 -26.10
N GLY A 417 7.74 14.47 -26.68
CA GLY A 417 6.97 13.45 -26.00
C GLY A 417 5.94 13.98 -25.00
N SER A 418 5.54 13.13 -24.07
CA SER A 418 4.47 13.42 -23.09
C SER A 418 4.87 14.42 -22.01
N GLY A 419 6.15 14.58 -21.71
CA GLY A 419 6.67 15.35 -20.56
C GLY A 419 6.85 14.50 -19.29
N ARG A 420 6.67 13.14 -19.36
CA ARG A 420 6.91 12.26 -18.21
C ARG A 420 8.37 12.27 -17.73
N ARG A 421 9.33 12.44 -18.65
CA ARG A 421 10.75 12.52 -18.28
C ARG A 421 11.07 13.73 -17.39
N PRO A 422 10.80 14.98 -17.79
CA PRO A 422 11.01 16.12 -16.88
C PRO A 422 10.15 16.05 -15.62
N LEU A 423 8.94 15.47 -15.67
CA LEU A 423 8.13 15.21 -14.48
C LEU A 423 8.84 14.27 -13.51
N ALA A 424 9.41 13.17 -14.00
CA ALA A 424 10.15 12.20 -13.19
C ALA A 424 11.37 12.84 -12.50
N GLU A 425 12.12 13.69 -13.24
CA GLU A 425 13.26 14.41 -12.68
C GLU A 425 12.82 15.41 -11.59
N ALA A 426 11.72 16.10 -11.78
CA ALA A 426 11.19 17.05 -10.80
C ALA A 426 10.70 16.36 -9.52
N VAL A 427 9.98 15.24 -9.66
CA VAL A 427 9.49 14.44 -8.52
C VAL A 427 10.66 13.81 -7.76
N ALA A 428 11.63 13.21 -8.45
CA ALA A 428 12.76 12.51 -7.85
C ALA A 428 13.92 13.44 -7.43
N SER A 429 13.77 14.74 -7.56
CA SER A 429 14.81 15.72 -7.24
C SER A 429 15.08 15.79 -5.74
N ALA A 430 16.37 15.84 -5.35
CA ALA A 430 16.77 16.16 -3.99
C ALA A 430 16.37 17.58 -3.54
N LYS A 431 16.00 18.46 -4.49
CA LYS A 431 15.48 19.81 -4.20
C LYS A 431 13.97 19.80 -3.92
N ASN A 432 13.27 18.72 -4.26
CA ASN A 432 11.87 18.58 -3.88
C ASN A 432 11.77 18.30 -2.36
N PRO A 433 11.19 19.20 -1.57
CA PRO A 433 11.22 19.09 -0.11
C PRO A 433 10.40 17.91 0.43
N LEU A 434 9.48 17.38 -0.37
CA LEU A 434 8.52 16.37 0.08
C LEU A 434 8.99 14.93 -0.19
N THR A 435 9.63 14.66 -1.32
CA THR A 435 9.93 13.29 -1.77
C THR A 435 10.71 12.47 -0.73
N ALA A 436 11.80 13.03 -0.20
CA ALA A 436 12.60 12.36 0.84
C ALA A 436 11.83 12.28 2.18
N ARG A 437 11.20 13.39 2.62
CA ARG A 437 10.41 13.43 3.87
C ARG A 437 9.30 12.38 3.87
N VAL A 438 8.56 12.25 2.78
CA VAL A 438 7.43 11.31 2.67
C VAL A 438 7.91 9.87 2.74
N MET A 439 8.99 9.52 2.02
CA MET A 439 9.52 8.16 2.07
C MET A 439 10.11 7.81 3.44
N VAL A 440 10.88 8.71 4.03
CA VAL A 440 11.42 8.56 5.40
C VAL A 440 10.28 8.36 6.41
N ASN A 441 9.22 9.16 6.31
CA ASN A 441 8.07 9.05 7.19
C ASN A 441 7.34 7.70 7.05
N ARG A 442 7.24 7.16 5.82
CA ARG A 442 6.65 5.83 5.58
C ARG A 442 7.52 4.73 6.19
N ILE A 443 8.85 4.80 6.00
CA ILE A 443 9.78 3.83 6.59
C ILE A 443 9.68 3.90 8.12
N TRP A 444 9.69 5.10 8.70
CA TRP A 444 9.48 5.30 10.13
C TRP A 444 8.16 4.68 10.61
N GLN A 445 7.07 4.95 9.91
CA GLN A 445 5.75 4.41 10.24
C GLN A 445 5.73 2.88 10.31
N HIS A 446 6.37 2.20 9.36
CA HIS A 446 6.41 0.74 9.35
C HIS A 446 7.33 0.14 10.42
N HIS A 447 8.28 0.92 10.95
CA HIS A 447 9.10 0.51 12.10
C HIS A 447 8.44 0.81 13.45
N PHE A 448 7.73 1.94 13.57
CA PHE A 448 7.19 2.43 14.84
C PHE A 448 5.65 2.47 14.90
N GLY A 449 4.96 1.93 13.89
CA GLY A 449 3.49 1.88 13.82
C GLY A 449 2.82 3.20 13.44
N LYS A 450 3.41 4.34 13.78
CA LYS A 450 2.96 5.69 13.42
C LYS A 450 4.08 6.46 12.73
N GLY A 451 3.75 7.25 11.71
CA GLY A 451 4.69 8.20 11.10
C GLY A 451 5.01 9.36 12.05
N LEU A 452 6.17 9.99 11.87
CA LEU A 452 6.45 11.29 12.49
C LEU A 452 5.38 12.31 12.07
N VAL A 453 4.96 12.26 10.81
CA VAL A 453 3.72 12.85 10.29
C VAL A 453 2.67 11.74 10.26
N GLN A 454 1.64 11.84 11.11
CA GLN A 454 0.62 10.79 11.29
C GLN A 454 -0.37 10.67 10.12
N THR A 455 -0.30 11.60 9.16
CA THR A 455 -1.08 11.60 7.91
C THR A 455 -0.16 11.32 6.71
N PRO A 456 0.27 10.07 6.47
CA PRO A 456 1.36 9.75 5.53
C PRO A 456 1.05 10.06 4.05
N ASN A 457 -0.22 10.26 3.70
CA ASN A 457 -0.69 10.67 2.38
C ASN A 457 -1.08 12.16 2.31
N ASP A 458 -0.89 12.92 3.41
CA ASP A 458 -1.24 14.32 3.49
C ASP A 458 -0.24 15.08 4.37
N PHE A 459 0.71 15.75 3.73
CA PHE A 459 1.70 16.67 4.29
C PHE A 459 1.29 18.14 4.08
N GLY A 460 0.15 18.35 3.42
CA GLY A 460 -0.43 19.67 3.18
C GLY A 460 -1.05 20.28 4.44
N ALA A 461 -1.76 21.38 4.24
CA ALA A 461 -2.37 22.17 5.30
C ALA A 461 -3.37 21.40 6.18
N MET A 462 -4.01 20.36 5.65
CA MET A 462 -4.95 19.52 6.40
C MET A 462 -4.27 18.33 7.09
N GLY A 463 -2.99 18.08 6.78
CA GLY A 463 -2.19 17.04 7.41
C GLY A 463 -1.79 17.38 8.85
N ARG A 464 -1.28 16.37 9.56
CA ARG A 464 -0.71 16.54 10.89
C ARG A 464 0.71 17.10 10.78
N ARG A 465 1.08 18.01 11.68
CA ARG A 465 2.47 18.42 11.84
C ARG A 465 3.31 17.25 12.36
N PRO A 466 4.60 17.18 11.99
CA PRO A 466 5.48 16.15 12.52
C PRO A 466 5.68 16.33 14.02
N THR A 467 5.69 15.20 14.74
CA THR A 467 6.01 15.19 16.19
C THR A 467 7.45 15.63 16.44
N HIS A 468 8.37 15.30 15.54
CA HIS A 468 9.81 15.62 15.59
C HIS A 468 10.28 16.18 14.25
N PRO A 469 10.03 17.46 13.94
CA PRO A 469 10.33 18.05 12.63
C PRO A 469 11.83 18.01 12.30
N GLU A 470 12.69 18.34 13.27
CA GLU A 470 14.14 18.32 13.07
C GLU A 470 14.67 16.92 12.80
N LEU A 471 14.13 15.90 13.48
CA LEU A 471 14.47 14.49 13.23
C LEU A 471 14.06 14.05 11.82
N LEU A 472 12.87 14.46 11.36
CA LEU A 472 12.39 14.12 10.02
C LEU A 472 13.31 14.72 8.95
N ASP A 473 13.70 15.98 9.09
CA ASP A 473 14.62 16.65 8.18
C ASP A 473 16.02 16.04 8.22
N TRP A 474 16.55 15.77 9.39
CA TRP A 474 17.84 15.09 9.55
C TRP A 474 17.86 13.71 8.89
N LEU A 475 16.81 12.89 9.11
CA LEU A 475 16.69 11.58 8.47
C LEU A 475 16.54 11.70 6.95
N ALA A 476 15.80 12.69 6.45
CA ALA A 476 15.64 12.92 5.02
C ALA A 476 16.96 13.35 4.36
N SER A 477 17.75 14.21 5.04
CA SER A 477 19.09 14.59 4.58
C SER A 477 20.04 13.39 4.54
N ARG A 478 20.07 12.58 5.60
CA ARG A 478 20.87 11.32 5.62
C ARG A 478 20.43 10.33 4.55
N PHE A 479 19.12 10.21 4.29
CA PHE A 479 18.59 9.34 3.24
C PHE A 479 19.10 9.75 1.85
N ILE A 480 19.13 11.04 1.55
CA ILE A 480 19.69 11.57 0.30
C ILE A 480 21.21 11.32 0.23
N GLU A 481 21.94 11.64 1.28
CA GLU A 481 23.40 11.46 1.34
C GLU A 481 23.82 9.99 1.24
N ASP A 482 23.05 9.08 1.82
CA ASP A 482 23.29 7.63 1.72
C ASP A 482 22.94 7.07 0.32
N GLY A 483 22.63 7.94 -0.67
CA GLY A 483 22.30 7.58 -2.05
C GLY A 483 20.86 7.05 -2.18
N TRP A 484 19.92 7.57 -1.41
CA TRP A 484 18.51 7.17 -1.42
C TRP A 484 18.28 5.68 -1.11
N SER A 485 19.18 5.07 -0.34
CA SER A 485 19.13 3.66 0.05
C SER A 485 18.12 3.44 1.18
N VAL A 486 17.07 2.68 0.86
CA VAL A 486 16.04 2.29 1.84
C VAL A 486 16.64 1.37 2.91
N LYS A 487 17.49 0.44 2.53
CA LYS A 487 18.13 -0.52 3.46
C LYS A 487 19.07 0.19 4.44
N LYS A 488 19.85 1.17 3.98
CA LYS A 488 20.72 1.94 4.88
C LYS A 488 19.92 2.75 5.90
N LEU A 489 18.83 3.37 5.47
CA LEU A 489 17.95 4.11 6.38
C LEU A 489 17.36 3.18 7.46
N GLN A 490 16.86 2.02 7.08
CA GLN A 490 16.30 1.05 8.03
C GLN A 490 17.36 0.54 9.02
N ARG A 491 18.55 0.23 8.52
CA ARG A 491 19.68 -0.16 9.36
C ARG A 491 20.02 0.93 10.39
N ARG A 492 19.95 2.21 9.97
CA ARG A 492 20.16 3.37 10.86
C ARG A 492 19.09 3.45 11.96
N LEU A 493 17.82 3.18 11.64
CA LEU A 493 16.74 3.13 12.63
C LEU A 493 16.97 2.00 13.64
N ILE A 494 17.30 0.80 13.17
CA ILE A 494 17.51 -0.40 14.00
C ILE A 494 18.71 -0.22 14.95
N ALA A 495 19.74 0.54 14.53
CA ALA A 495 20.91 0.83 15.33
C ALA A 495 20.63 1.75 16.54
N SER A 496 19.47 2.41 16.59
CA SER A 496 19.12 3.37 17.63
C SER A 496 18.65 2.70 18.92
N ALA A 497 18.94 3.34 20.05
CA ALA A 497 18.36 2.96 21.34
C ALA A 497 16.83 3.07 21.30
N THR A 498 16.31 4.07 20.60
CA THR A 498 14.86 4.28 20.38
C THR A 498 14.18 3.06 19.79
N TRP A 499 14.77 2.42 18.76
CA TRP A 499 14.20 1.22 18.16
C TRP A 499 14.32 -0.01 19.05
N GLN A 500 15.36 -0.06 19.89
CA GLN A 500 15.67 -1.19 20.75
C GLN A 500 14.96 -1.13 22.11
N GLN A 501 14.16 -0.10 22.39
CA GLN A 501 13.32 -0.03 23.57
C GLN A 501 12.33 -1.20 23.67
N GLY A 502 11.99 -1.59 24.89
CA GLY A 502 10.88 -2.48 25.17
C GLY A 502 9.55 -1.76 25.12
N VAL A 503 8.49 -2.54 24.95
CA VAL A 503 7.11 -2.08 25.11
C VAL A 503 6.83 -1.98 26.62
N GLN A 504 6.42 -0.81 27.06
CA GLN A 504 5.86 -0.67 28.42
C GLN A 504 4.33 -0.75 28.30
N PRO A 505 3.65 -1.59 29.08
CA PRO A 505 2.21 -1.53 29.14
C PRO A 505 1.83 -0.13 29.60
N ALA A 506 1.12 0.63 28.75
CA ALA A 506 0.31 1.71 29.30
C ALA A 506 -0.54 1.07 30.37
N LEU A 507 -0.58 1.65 31.57
CA LEU A 507 -1.42 1.14 32.64
C LEU A 507 -2.84 0.99 32.13
N ALA A 508 -3.15 -0.18 31.60
CA ALA A 508 -4.51 -0.64 31.47
C ALA A 508 -4.97 -0.77 32.92
N GLY A 509 -5.73 0.22 33.40
CA GLY A 509 -6.54 -0.01 34.55
C GLY A 509 -7.19 -1.37 34.30
N GLU A 510 -7.00 -2.30 35.24
CA GLU A 510 -7.63 -3.61 35.21
C GLU A 510 -9.10 -3.38 34.87
N VAL A 511 -9.48 -3.75 33.61
CA VAL A 511 -10.88 -3.94 33.28
C VAL A 511 -11.25 -5.24 33.96
N GLY A 512 -11.44 -5.13 35.26
CA GLY A 512 -12.15 -6.15 36.02
C GLY A 512 -13.50 -6.32 35.36
N GLU A 513 -13.93 -7.57 35.21
CA GLU A 513 -15.29 -7.95 34.84
C GLU A 513 -16.31 -7.12 35.65
N ALA A 514 -16.76 -6.01 35.08
CA ALA A 514 -17.85 -5.22 35.60
C ALA A 514 -18.94 -5.14 34.54
N GLY A 515 -20.07 -5.68 34.91
CA GLY A 515 -21.29 -5.69 34.11
C GLY A 515 -21.71 -4.29 33.64
N ALA A 516 -22.48 -4.27 32.57
CA ALA A 516 -23.05 -3.10 31.94
C ALA A 516 -23.67 -2.13 32.97
N GLY A 517 -23.09 -0.94 33.07
CA GLY A 517 -23.63 0.16 33.89
C GLY A 517 -22.68 1.34 33.81
N ASP A 518 -23.18 2.45 33.30
CA ASP A 518 -22.56 3.76 33.13
C ASP A 518 -21.52 4.10 34.23
N GLN A 519 -20.24 4.15 33.84
CA GLN A 519 -19.24 4.92 34.57
C GLN A 519 -18.27 5.56 33.58
N GLU A 520 -18.23 6.90 33.65
CA GLU A 520 -17.19 7.73 33.04
C GLU A 520 -15.81 7.14 33.33
N ALA A 521 -15.00 6.93 32.29
CA ALA A 521 -13.62 6.49 32.41
C ALA A 521 -12.87 7.48 33.32
N LYS A 522 -12.63 7.08 34.57
CA LYS A 522 -11.75 7.83 35.45
C LYS A 522 -10.34 7.81 34.87
N ALA A 523 -9.78 9.00 34.72
CA ALA A 523 -8.40 9.22 34.35
C ALA A 523 -7.48 8.28 35.14
N THR A 524 -6.52 7.65 34.48
CA THR A 524 -5.47 6.82 35.03
C THR A 524 -4.80 7.58 36.20
N THR A 525 -4.83 7.03 37.40
CA THR A 525 -4.12 7.58 38.54
C THR A 525 -2.62 7.31 38.38
N ASP A 526 -1.79 8.30 38.68
CA ASP A 526 -0.35 8.11 38.83
C ASP A 526 -0.10 7.02 39.90
N ASP A 527 0.46 5.88 39.48
CA ASP A 527 0.82 4.77 40.37
C ASP A 527 2.20 4.95 41.02
N GLY A 528 2.83 6.10 40.76
CA GLY A 528 4.17 6.43 41.22
C GLY A 528 5.30 5.80 40.45
N THR A 529 4.98 5.04 39.36
CA THR A 529 6.01 4.48 38.47
C THR A 529 6.37 5.46 37.34
N ALA A 530 7.58 5.30 36.73
CA ALA A 530 7.98 6.07 35.57
C ALA A 530 7.03 5.88 34.41
N ALA A 531 6.52 4.65 34.21
CA ALA A 531 5.56 4.33 33.16
C ALA A 531 4.18 4.96 33.42
N GLY A 532 3.72 4.99 34.67
CA GLY A 532 2.47 5.68 35.05
C GLY A 532 2.53 7.16 34.74
N ARG A 533 3.63 7.81 35.14
CA ARG A 533 3.87 9.22 34.82
C ARG A 533 3.95 9.47 33.29
N ALA A 534 4.64 8.62 32.53
CA ALA A 534 4.76 8.76 31.11
C ALA A 534 3.39 8.61 30.42
N GLY A 535 2.56 7.66 30.86
CA GLY A 535 1.19 7.49 30.37
C GLY A 535 0.26 8.68 30.64
N LEU A 536 0.52 9.46 31.69
CA LEU A 536 -0.22 10.70 31.97
C LEU A 536 0.26 11.88 31.11
N VAL A 537 1.58 12.00 30.88
CA VAL A 537 2.19 13.13 30.14
C VAL A 537 2.02 12.95 28.63
N ASP A 538 2.25 11.74 28.12
CA ASP A 538 2.18 11.40 26.69
C ASP A 538 1.44 10.05 26.51
N PRO A 539 0.11 10.03 26.68
CA PRO A 539 -0.69 8.82 26.56
C PRO A 539 -0.69 8.22 25.15
N ALA A 540 -0.44 9.04 24.14
CA ALA A 540 -0.36 8.62 22.75
C ALA A 540 1.01 8.05 22.37
N ASN A 541 2.00 8.15 23.25
CA ASN A 541 3.40 7.81 22.99
C ASN A 541 3.96 8.50 21.73
N ASP A 542 3.57 9.76 21.54
CA ASP A 542 4.03 10.55 20.39
C ASP A 542 5.49 11.01 20.57
N LEU A 543 6.00 11.02 21.83
CA LEU A 543 7.39 11.32 22.17
C LEU A 543 8.29 10.09 22.18
N LEU A 544 7.73 8.87 22.02
CA LEU A 544 8.46 7.61 21.97
C LEU A 544 9.23 7.28 23.27
N TRP A 545 8.58 7.50 24.42
CA TRP A 545 9.15 7.11 25.72
C TRP A 545 9.20 5.58 25.91
N SER A 546 8.44 4.80 25.11
CA SER A 546 8.57 3.35 24.99
C SER A 546 8.40 2.92 23.53
N PHE A 547 8.79 1.69 23.19
CA PHE A 547 8.46 1.16 21.88
C PHE A 547 6.94 0.92 21.79
N PRO A 548 6.26 1.35 20.69
CA PRO A 548 4.83 1.11 20.54
C PRO A 548 4.55 -0.36 20.26
N ARG A 549 3.52 -0.93 20.89
CA ARG A 549 3.05 -2.28 20.54
C ARG A 549 2.51 -2.28 19.11
N LEU A 550 3.09 -3.12 18.25
CA LEU A 550 2.70 -3.24 16.86
C LEU A 550 1.77 -4.43 16.66
N ARG A 551 0.66 -4.23 15.97
CA ARG A 551 -0.17 -5.34 15.50
C ARG A 551 0.32 -5.80 14.12
N LEU A 552 0.44 -7.11 13.92
CA LEU A 552 0.73 -7.69 12.61
C LEU A 552 -0.38 -7.33 11.61
N ASP A 553 -0.01 -6.99 10.39
CA ASP A 553 -0.95 -6.82 9.29
C ASP A 553 -1.47 -8.17 8.76
N ALA A 554 -2.50 -8.11 7.92
CA ALA A 554 -3.18 -9.29 7.39
C ALA A 554 -2.22 -10.27 6.71
N GLU A 555 -1.28 -9.74 5.91
CA GLU A 555 -0.30 -10.56 5.21
C GLU A 555 0.65 -11.27 6.17
N SER A 556 1.17 -10.55 7.17
CA SER A 556 2.06 -11.12 8.18
C SER A 556 1.36 -12.16 9.05
N ILE A 557 0.09 -11.95 9.42
CA ILE A 557 -0.71 -12.94 10.16
C ILE A 557 -0.85 -14.22 9.32
N ARG A 558 -1.28 -14.10 8.06
CA ARG A 558 -1.47 -15.26 7.18
C ARG A 558 -0.16 -16.00 6.93
N ASP A 559 0.90 -15.27 6.65
CA ASP A 559 2.21 -15.85 6.35
C ASP A 559 2.86 -16.50 7.58
N ALA A 560 2.66 -15.93 8.78
CA ALA A 560 3.09 -16.53 10.04
C ALA A 560 2.35 -17.83 10.33
N LEU A 561 1.03 -17.91 10.09
CA LEU A 561 0.25 -19.14 10.22
C LEU A 561 0.78 -20.25 9.28
N LEU A 562 1.01 -19.90 8.00
CA LEU A 562 1.57 -20.83 7.01
C LEU A 562 3.00 -21.27 7.37
N SER A 563 3.82 -20.34 7.89
CA SER A 563 5.20 -20.62 8.30
C SER A 563 5.24 -21.55 9.52
N ALA A 564 4.44 -21.28 10.54
CA ALA A 564 4.37 -22.10 11.75
C ALA A 564 3.88 -23.53 11.46
N SER A 565 2.87 -23.66 10.59
CA SER A 565 2.36 -24.97 10.14
C SER A 565 3.32 -25.75 9.24
N GLY A 566 4.38 -25.11 8.71
CA GLY A 566 5.31 -25.67 7.74
C GLY A 566 4.74 -25.79 6.32
N ARG A 567 3.62 -25.12 6.02
CA ARG A 567 2.91 -25.20 4.73
C ARG A 567 3.21 -24.00 3.80
N LEU A 568 3.99 -23.03 4.24
CA LEU A 568 4.37 -21.89 3.43
C LEU A 568 5.23 -22.30 2.24
N VAL A 569 4.76 -21.99 1.02
CA VAL A 569 5.53 -22.16 -0.20
C VAL A 569 6.36 -20.88 -0.42
N ARG A 570 7.67 -21.04 -0.46
CA ARG A 570 8.63 -19.95 -0.70
C ARG A 570 8.87 -19.75 -2.19
N GLY A 571 9.23 -18.54 -2.59
CA GLY A 571 9.51 -18.18 -3.98
C GLY A 571 8.38 -17.41 -4.65
N SER A 572 8.61 -16.92 -5.87
CA SER A 572 7.66 -16.12 -6.64
C SER A 572 6.37 -16.90 -6.93
N GLY A 573 5.23 -16.24 -6.77
CA GLY A 573 3.92 -16.79 -7.13
C GLY A 573 3.65 -16.81 -8.65
N GLY A 574 4.43 -16.08 -9.43
CA GLY A 574 4.23 -15.95 -10.89
C GLY A 574 2.86 -15.33 -11.25
N PRO A 575 2.41 -15.55 -12.50
CA PRO A 575 1.10 -15.11 -12.98
C PRO A 575 -0.04 -15.93 -12.33
N HIS A 576 -1.21 -15.29 -12.17
CA HIS A 576 -2.41 -16.00 -11.75
C HIS A 576 -2.97 -16.86 -12.89
N PRO A 577 -3.65 -17.98 -12.59
CA PRO A 577 -4.22 -18.89 -13.58
C PRO A 577 -5.53 -18.33 -14.15
N PHE A 578 -5.48 -17.14 -14.76
CA PHE A 578 -6.63 -16.56 -15.43
C PHE A 578 -7.07 -17.42 -16.60
N PRO A 579 -8.39 -17.51 -16.88
CA PRO A 579 -8.86 -18.20 -18.07
C PRO A 579 -8.38 -17.52 -19.36
N PRO A 580 -8.25 -18.25 -20.45
CA PRO A 580 -7.86 -17.68 -21.74
C PRO A 580 -8.74 -16.51 -22.16
N MET A 581 -8.15 -15.42 -22.68
CA MET A 581 -8.83 -14.16 -23.00
C MET A 581 -10.04 -14.36 -23.94
N LYS A 582 -9.99 -15.34 -24.86
CA LYS A 582 -11.11 -15.67 -25.76
C LYS A 582 -12.37 -16.16 -25.04
N THR A 583 -12.25 -16.59 -23.79
CA THR A 583 -13.39 -17.03 -22.96
C THR A 583 -13.98 -15.92 -22.09
N TRP A 584 -13.39 -14.73 -22.11
CA TRP A 584 -13.83 -13.62 -21.26
C TRP A 584 -15.19 -13.11 -21.68
N ASN A 585 -16.13 -13.07 -20.72
CA ASN A 585 -17.51 -12.67 -20.96
C ASN A 585 -18.15 -12.00 -19.75
N TRP A 586 -17.33 -11.47 -18.82
CA TRP A 586 -17.84 -10.79 -17.64
C TRP A 586 -18.60 -9.51 -17.98
N THR A 587 -19.58 -9.21 -17.16
CA THR A 587 -20.48 -8.06 -17.30
C THR A 587 -20.66 -7.38 -15.95
N GLN A 588 -21.26 -6.20 -15.92
CA GLN A 588 -21.64 -5.53 -14.67
C GLN A 588 -22.56 -6.37 -13.77
N HIS A 589 -23.35 -7.29 -14.33
CA HIS A 589 -24.25 -8.19 -13.59
C HIS A 589 -23.59 -9.52 -13.20
N SER A 590 -22.50 -9.86 -13.83
CA SER A 590 -21.69 -11.06 -13.56
C SER A 590 -20.20 -10.72 -13.69
N PRO A 591 -19.63 -9.95 -12.75
CA PRO A 591 -18.24 -9.51 -12.81
C PRO A 591 -17.28 -10.67 -12.56
N PHE A 592 -16.00 -10.42 -12.85
CA PHE A 592 -14.94 -11.35 -12.48
C PHE A 592 -14.79 -11.38 -10.95
N THR A 593 -14.98 -12.58 -10.36
CA THR A 593 -14.93 -12.78 -8.90
C THR A 593 -14.19 -14.04 -8.49
N ALA A 594 -13.35 -14.60 -9.37
CA ALA A 594 -12.58 -15.81 -9.06
C ALA A 594 -11.62 -15.58 -7.88
N VAL A 595 -11.44 -16.61 -7.06
CA VAL A 595 -10.43 -16.65 -5.99
C VAL A 595 -9.54 -17.86 -6.25
N TYR A 596 -8.22 -17.63 -6.28
CA TYR A 596 -7.25 -18.69 -6.49
C TYR A 596 -6.55 -19.02 -5.16
N PRO A 597 -6.85 -20.18 -4.54
CA PRO A 597 -6.17 -20.61 -3.33
C PRO A 597 -4.66 -20.76 -3.57
N THR A 598 -3.86 -20.28 -2.65
CA THR A 598 -2.41 -20.41 -2.72
C THR A 598 -1.80 -20.51 -1.33
N ARG A 599 -0.67 -21.22 -1.21
CA ARG A 599 0.16 -21.28 -0.01
C ARG A 599 1.44 -20.44 -0.16
N HIS A 600 1.59 -19.70 -1.25
CA HIS A 600 2.65 -18.71 -1.37
C HIS A 600 2.45 -17.56 -0.39
N ARG A 601 3.49 -16.74 -0.22
CA ARG A 601 3.45 -15.49 0.52
C ARG A 601 2.26 -14.63 0.09
N SER A 602 1.70 -13.93 1.05
CA SER A 602 0.48 -13.12 0.86
C SER A 602 0.62 -12.01 -0.18
N VAL A 603 1.83 -11.54 -0.45
CA VAL A 603 2.12 -10.57 -1.54
C VAL A 603 1.76 -11.15 -2.91
N TYR A 604 1.74 -12.48 -3.06
CA TYR A 604 1.38 -13.20 -4.29
C TYR A 604 -0.09 -13.64 -4.35
N VAL A 605 -0.90 -13.30 -3.36
CA VAL A 605 -2.36 -13.52 -3.41
C VAL A 605 -2.98 -12.50 -4.34
N MET A 606 -3.84 -12.98 -5.25
CA MET A 606 -4.54 -12.11 -6.22
C MET A 606 -5.35 -11.00 -5.53
N GLN A 607 -5.15 -9.77 -5.97
CA GLN A 607 -5.83 -8.58 -5.49
C GLN A 607 -6.88 -8.13 -6.52
N GLN A 608 -8.15 -8.09 -6.14
CA GLN A 608 -9.25 -7.62 -6.98
C GLN A 608 -9.76 -6.26 -6.49
N ARG A 609 -10.25 -5.43 -7.43
CA ARG A 609 -10.75 -4.10 -7.09
C ARG A 609 -12.17 -4.12 -6.53
N ILE A 610 -13.05 -4.94 -7.09
CA ILE A 610 -14.45 -4.97 -6.63
C ILE A 610 -14.69 -5.99 -5.52
N ARG A 611 -13.78 -6.93 -5.29
CA ARG A 611 -13.92 -7.97 -4.27
C ARG A 611 -12.62 -8.22 -3.53
N ARG A 612 -12.56 -7.79 -2.28
CA ARG A 612 -11.41 -8.13 -1.41
C ARG A 612 -11.34 -9.65 -1.16
N HIS A 613 -10.12 -10.17 -1.10
CA HIS A 613 -9.90 -11.55 -0.65
C HIS A 613 -10.48 -11.73 0.76
N PRO A 614 -11.23 -12.83 1.07
CA PRO A 614 -11.95 -12.99 2.34
C PRO A 614 -11.08 -12.79 3.58
N PHE A 615 -9.87 -13.36 3.59
CA PHE A 615 -8.91 -13.17 4.69
C PHE A 615 -8.54 -11.70 4.89
N PHE A 616 -8.18 -11.00 3.81
CA PHE A 616 -7.79 -9.59 3.88
C PHE A 616 -8.94 -8.66 4.23
N ALA A 617 -10.17 -9.03 3.88
CA ALA A 617 -11.36 -8.28 4.30
C ALA A 617 -11.59 -8.35 5.81
N VAL A 618 -11.27 -9.47 6.46
CA VAL A 618 -11.41 -9.67 7.91
C VAL A 618 -10.26 -9.01 8.69
N PHE A 619 -9.03 -9.05 8.17
CA PHE A 619 -7.83 -8.61 8.88
C PHE A 619 -7.28 -7.27 8.39
N ASP A 620 -8.15 -6.35 7.97
CA ASP A 620 -7.80 -4.96 7.61
C ASP A 620 -6.80 -4.83 6.44
N GLY A 621 -6.89 -5.70 5.44
CA GLY A 621 -6.11 -5.59 4.21
C GLY A 621 -6.35 -4.26 3.47
N ALA A 622 -5.38 -3.81 2.70
CA ALA A 622 -5.45 -2.54 1.98
C ALA A 622 -6.64 -2.45 1.00
N ASP A 623 -7.10 -1.23 0.75
CA ASP A 623 -8.04 -0.95 -0.32
C ASP A 623 -7.29 -0.82 -1.65
N THR A 624 -7.64 -1.67 -2.62
CA THR A 624 -7.05 -1.65 -3.95
C THR A 624 -7.59 -0.52 -4.86
N ASN A 625 -8.55 0.27 -4.38
CA ASN A 625 -9.17 1.36 -5.14
C ASN A 625 -8.61 2.74 -4.81
N SER A 626 -7.82 2.87 -3.75
CA SER A 626 -7.25 4.14 -3.32
C SER A 626 -5.83 3.96 -2.75
N SER A 627 -5.02 5.00 -2.82
CA SER A 627 -3.71 5.02 -2.18
C SER A 627 -3.84 4.84 -0.67
N THR A 628 -3.38 3.70 -0.14
CA THR A 628 -3.43 3.38 1.29
C THR A 628 -2.09 3.72 1.94
N GLY A 629 -1.98 4.90 2.52
CA GLY A 629 -0.76 5.36 3.22
C GLY A 629 -0.62 4.77 4.62
N ALA A 630 -1.74 4.49 5.29
CA ALA A 630 -1.82 3.78 6.56
C ALA A 630 -3.05 2.87 6.54
N ARG A 631 -2.90 1.64 6.99
CA ARG A 631 -4.03 0.72 7.15
C ARG A 631 -4.75 0.99 8.47
N MET A 632 -6.04 0.75 8.49
CA MET A 632 -6.75 0.63 9.77
C MET A 632 -6.20 -0.54 10.55
N VAL A 633 -6.20 -0.42 11.87
CA VAL A 633 -5.83 -1.49 12.80
C VAL A 633 -7.02 -1.70 13.72
N THR A 634 -7.74 -2.81 13.52
CA THR A 634 -8.91 -3.15 14.33
C THR A 634 -8.71 -4.47 15.06
N THR A 635 -9.35 -4.61 16.22
CA THR A 635 -9.51 -5.90 16.91
C THR A 635 -10.99 -6.16 17.05
N THR A 636 -11.50 -7.09 16.25
CA THR A 636 -12.94 -7.35 16.16
C THR A 636 -13.29 -8.78 16.53
N PRO A 637 -14.52 -9.05 17.03
CA PRO A 637 -14.99 -10.41 17.24
C PRO A 637 -14.94 -11.28 15.97
N LEU A 638 -15.10 -10.70 14.77
CA LEU A 638 -15.01 -11.43 13.51
C LEU A 638 -13.63 -12.03 13.27
N GLN A 639 -12.55 -11.34 13.67
CA GLN A 639 -11.19 -11.85 13.56
C GLN A 639 -10.98 -13.04 14.49
N ALA A 640 -11.46 -12.97 15.72
CA ALA A 640 -11.44 -14.11 16.65
C ALA A 640 -12.27 -15.29 16.13
N LEU A 641 -13.50 -15.05 15.65
CA LEU A 641 -14.35 -16.07 15.06
C LEU A 641 -13.73 -16.72 13.81
N PHE A 642 -12.98 -15.96 13.01
CA PHE A 642 -12.24 -16.50 11.88
C PHE A 642 -11.20 -17.53 12.33
N VAL A 643 -10.35 -17.18 13.30
CA VAL A 643 -9.34 -18.12 13.83
C VAL A 643 -10.00 -19.36 14.45
N MET A 644 -11.19 -19.20 15.07
CA MET A 644 -11.92 -20.30 15.69
C MET A 644 -12.60 -21.24 14.69
N ASN A 645 -13.08 -20.74 13.55
CA ASN A 645 -14.04 -21.48 12.71
C ASN A 645 -13.62 -21.64 11.24
N ASP A 646 -12.71 -20.81 10.72
CA ASP A 646 -12.37 -20.86 9.30
C ASP A 646 -11.53 -22.11 8.96
N PRO A 647 -11.85 -22.82 7.86
CA PRO A 647 -11.11 -24.01 7.42
C PRO A 647 -9.61 -23.74 7.24
N PHE A 648 -9.21 -22.56 6.78
CA PHE A 648 -7.81 -22.18 6.64
C PHE A 648 -7.09 -22.18 8.00
N ALA A 649 -7.69 -21.60 9.05
CA ALA A 649 -7.11 -21.58 10.39
C ALA A 649 -7.01 -23.00 10.99
N HIS A 650 -8.03 -23.82 10.80
CA HIS A 650 -8.02 -25.24 11.21
C HIS A 650 -6.91 -26.03 10.52
N GLU A 651 -6.76 -25.85 9.21
CA GLU A 651 -5.71 -26.51 8.42
C GLU A 651 -4.30 -26.13 8.93
N GLN A 652 -4.08 -24.82 9.27
CA GLN A 652 -2.78 -24.41 9.79
C GLN A 652 -2.53 -24.94 11.21
N ALA A 653 -3.55 -24.98 12.06
CA ALA A 653 -3.43 -25.58 13.41
C ALA A 653 -3.12 -27.08 13.37
N GLU A 654 -3.76 -27.81 12.46
CA GLU A 654 -3.46 -29.23 12.21
C GLU A 654 -2.00 -29.40 11.73
N GLY A 655 -1.55 -28.56 10.79
CA GLY A 655 -0.17 -28.59 10.30
C GLY A 655 0.85 -28.35 11.41
N LEU A 656 0.61 -27.37 12.28
CA LEU A 656 1.47 -27.13 13.45
C LEU A 656 1.48 -28.33 14.40
N ALA A 657 0.31 -28.89 14.73
CA ALA A 657 0.19 -30.09 15.58
C ALA A 657 0.98 -31.29 15.01
N GLN A 658 0.86 -31.54 13.71
CA GLN A 658 1.61 -32.57 13.01
C GLN A 658 3.11 -32.31 13.06
N ARG A 659 3.54 -31.05 12.83
CA ARG A 659 4.95 -30.65 12.83
C ARG A 659 5.62 -30.86 14.18
N VAL A 660 4.99 -30.43 15.29
CA VAL A 660 5.56 -30.59 16.62
C VAL A 660 5.54 -32.07 17.08
N ALA A 661 4.53 -32.81 16.68
CA ALA A 661 4.44 -34.26 16.97
C ALA A 661 5.54 -35.07 16.25
N ALA A 662 5.83 -34.70 14.99
CA ALA A 662 6.90 -35.33 14.20
C ALA A 662 8.28 -34.99 14.74
N ALA A 663 8.51 -33.74 15.17
CA ALA A 663 9.80 -33.29 15.68
C ALA A 663 10.17 -33.97 17.03
N PHE A 664 9.18 -34.19 17.92
CA PHE A 664 9.41 -34.70 19.26
C PHE A 664 8.39 -35.84 19.60
N PRO A 665 8.56 -37.06 19.03
CA PRO A 665 7.67 -38.18 19.36
C PRO A 665 7.68 -38.48 20.85
N GLY A 666 6.50 -38.46 21.51
CA GLY A 666 6.35 -38.80 22.93
C GLY A 666 6.84 -37.76 23.95
N ASN A 667 7.49 -36.68 23.56
CA ASN A 667 7.96 -35.64 24.48
C ASN A 667 7.05 -34.39 24.44
N MET A 668 6.09 -34.35 25.39
CA MET A 668 5.08 -33.30 25.48
C MET A 668 5.70 -31.93 25.74
N VAL A 669 6.66 -31.82 26.65
CA VAL A 669 7.30 -30.57 27.02
C VAL A 669 8.06 -29.98 25.84
N ALA A 670 8.84 -30.78 25.12
CA ALA A 670 9.56 -30.33 23.94
C ALA A 670 8.62 -29.90 22.80
N ARG A 671 7.45 -30.56 22.64
CA ARG A 671 6.42 -30.13 21.67
C ARG A 671 5.83 -28.78 22.03
N ILE A 672 5.54 -28.52 23.31
CA ILE A 672 5.00 -27.24 23.81
C ILE A 672 6.03 -26.13 23.55
N SER A 673 7.30 -26.35 23.93
CA SER A 673 8.37 -25.40 23.70
C SER A 673 8.54 -25.08 22.19
N LEU A 674 8.54 -26.11 21.33
CA LEU A 674 8.63 -25.91 19.88
C LEU A 674 7.44 -25.12 19.32
N ALA A 675 6.22 -25.37 19.80
CA ALA A 675 5.04 -24.60 19.35
C ALA A 675 5.17 -23.11 19.69
N HIS A 676 5.66 -22.78 20.89
CA HIS A 676 5.92 -21.41 21.30
C HIS A 676 7.07 -20.76 20.49
N LYS A 677 8.16 -21.47 20.23
CA LYS A 677 9.25 -20.99 19.36
C LYS A 677 8.74 -20.65 17.96
N LEU A 678 7.91 -21.51 17.37
CA LEU A 678 7.38 -21.33 16.01
C LEU A 678 6.38 -20.18 15.90
N LEU A 679 5.59 -19.89 16.95
CA LEU A 679 4.55 -18.87 16.94
C LEU A 679 5.03 -17.55 17.55
N TYR A 680 5.78 -17.62 18.65
CA TYR A 680 6.13 -16.44 19.47
C TYR A 680 7.62 -16.07 19.44
N GLY A 681 8.48 -16.94 18.87
CA GLY A 681 9.92 -16.71 18.79
C GLY A 681 10.65 -16.93 20.12
N ARG A 682 10.01 -17.56 21.12
CA ARG A 682 10.57 -17.83 22.45
C ARG A 682 10.15 -19.21 22.96
N GLU A 683 10.82 -19.69 23.97
CA GLU A 683 10.39 -20.88 24.70
C GLU A 683 9.13 -20.63 25.55
N ALA A 684 8.39 -21.71 25.82
CA ALA A 684 7.33 -21.66 26.82
C ALA A 684 7.91 -21.51 28.22
N THR A 685 7.29 -20.70 29.03
CA THR A 685 7.60 -20.59 30.46
C THR A 685 7.15 -21.86 31.21
N ALA A 686 7.64 -22.04 32.44
CA ALA A 686 7.21 -23.16 33.27
C ALA A 686 5.69 -23.14 33.57
N ALA A 687 5.10 -21.94 33.72
CA ALA A 687 3.67 -21.77 33.93
C ALA A 687 2.88 -22.19 32.68
N GLU A 688 3.23 -21.65 31.50
CA GLU A 688 2.61 -21.98 30.21
C GLU A 688 2.72 -23.47 29.90
N THR A 689 3.87 -24.09 30.23
CA THR A 689 4.07 -25.53 30.04
C THR A 689 3.10 -26.33 30.94
N SER A 690 2.93 -25.93 32.20
CA SER A 690 2.02 -26.60 33.15
C SER A 690 0.56 -26.44 32.69
N GLU A 691 0.15 -25.25 32.28
CA GLU A 691 -1.19 -24.97 31.75
C GLU A 691 -1.48 -25.77 30.48
N ALA A 692 -0.53 -25.84 29.56
CA ALA A 692 -0.65 -26.63 28.33
C ALA A 692 -0.85 -28.12 28.61
N VAL A 693 -0.11 -28.70 29.57
CA VAL A 693 -0.26 -30.09 29.99
C VAL A 693 -1.68 -30.35 30.52
N VAL A 694 -2.18 -29.48 31.38
CA VAL A 694 -3.54 -29.59 31.96
C VAL A 694 -4.59 -29.46 30.84
N TYR A 695 -4.43 -28.47 29.94
CA TYR A 695 -5.33 -28.26 28.82
C TYR A 695 -5.41 -29.52 27.92
N LEU A 696 -4.26 -30.04 27.48
CA LEU A 696 -4.17 -31.21 26.60
C LEU A 696 -4.80 -32.46 27.25
N ALA A 697 -4.55 -32.67 28.53
CA ALA A 697 -5.14 -33.79 29.28
C ALA A 697 -6.66 -33.63 29.39
N GLY A 698 -7.14 -32.46 29.79
CA GLY A 698 -8.56 -32.11 29.91
C GLY A 698 -9.31 -32.21 28.60
N PHE A 699 -8.71 -31.77 27.49
CA PHE A 699 -9.33 -31.88 26.16
C PHE A 699 -9.47 -33.33 25.71
N ARG A 700 -8.41 -34.13 25.85
CA ARG A 700 -8.46 -35.58 25.52
C ARG A 700 -9.51 -36.35 26.32
N ALA A 701 -9.69 -36.00 27.59
CA ALA A 701 -10.70 -36.63 28.45
C ALA A 701 -12.15 -36.35 28.03
N ARG A 702 -12.40 -35.26 27.29
CA ARG A 702 -13.73 -34.88 26.78
C ARG A 702 -14.07 -35.50 25.43
N LEU A 703 -13.08 -36.05 24.72
CA LEU A 703 -13.31 -36.71 23.42
C LEU A 703 -13.96 -38.10 23.60
N PRO A 704 -14.73 -38.59 22.62
CA PRO A 704 -15.36 -39.88 22.66
C PRO A 704 -14.33 -41.01 22.92
N THR A 705 -14.65 -41.94 23.81
CA THR A 705 -13.74 -43.00 24.22
C THR A 705 -13.56 -44.08 23.18
N ASP A 706 -14.47 -44.20 22.22
CA ASP A 706 -14.42 -45.09 21.05
C ASP A 706 -13.49 -44.55 19.93
N GLN A 707 -13.10 -43.28 19.99
CA GLN A 707 -12.13 -42.71 19.07
C GLN A 707 -10.71 -43.26 19.39
N PRO A 708 -9.93 -43.65 18.37
CA PRO A 708 -8.56 -44.12 18.57
C PRO A 708 -7.69 -43.13 19.38
N PRO A 709 -6.82 -43.63 20.29
CA PRO A 709 -5.97 -42.79 21.12
C PRO A 709 -5.10 -41.78 20.31
N THR A 710 -4.63 -42.21 19.14
CA THR A 710 -3.83 -41.36 18.23
C THR A 710 -4.65 -40.22 17.66
N GLU A 711 -5.91 -40.42 17.32
CA GLU A 711 -6.80 -39.38 16.83
C GLU A 711 -7.19 -38.39 17.94
N ARG A 712 -7.44 -38.90 19.15
CA ARG A 712 -7.69 -38.04 20.33
C ARG A 712 -6.48 -37.17 20.66
N GLU A 713 -5.28 -37.73 20.55
CA GLU A 713 -4.03 -36.96 20.72
C GLU A 713 -3.89 -35.88 19.65
N ALA A 714 -4.06 -36.22 18.36
CA ALA A 714 -4.00 -35.26 17.25
C ALA A 714 -5.03 -34.13 17.41
N SER A 715 -6.27 -34.47 17.78
CA SER A 715 -7.34 -33.49 18.02
C SER A 715 -7.02 -32.54 19.16
N ALA A 716 -6.43 -33.06 20.27
CA ALA A 716 -6.04 -32.22 21.40
C ALA A 716 -4.92 -31.24 21.02
N TRP A 717 -3.91 -31.69 20.28
CA TRP A 717 -2.83 -30.83 19.80
C TRP A 717 -3.32 -29.80 18.77
N THR A 718 -4.22 -30.13 17.86
CA THR A 718 -4.85 -29.22 16.92
C THR A 718 -5.64 -28.13 17.67
N SER A 719 -6.38 -28.51 18.71
CA SER A 719 -7.11 -27.55 19.56
C SER A 719 -6.16 -26.62 20.31
N TYR A 720 -5.07 -27.14 20.87
CA TYR A 720 -4.06 -26.32 21.55
C TYR A 720 -3.34 -25.37 20.59
N ALA A 721 -2.93 -25.87 19.42
CA ALA A 721 -2.31 -25.05 18.37
C ALA A 721 -3.22 -23.86 17.96
N ARG A 722 -4.52 -24.12 17.84
CA ARG A 722 -5.52 -23.08 17.52
C ARG A 722 -5.66 -22.04 18.63
N ALA A 723 -5.61 -22.48 19.91
CA ALA A 723 -5.62 -21.55 21.05
C ALA A 723 -4.38 -20.62 21.02
N LEU A 724 -3.20 -21.17 20.75
CA LEU A 724 -1.97 -20.37 20.61
C LEU A 724 -2.04 -19.39 19.42
N MET A 725 -2.58 -19.83 18.26
CA MET A 725 -2.76 -18.96 17.07
C MET A 725 -3.76 -17.82 17.29
N GLY A 726 -4.69 -17.98 18.24
CA GLY A 726 -5.67 -16.96 18.63
C GLY A 726 -5.21 -16.04 19.75
N ALA A 727 -4.04 -16.27 20.33
CA ALA A 727 -3.54 -15.44 21.44
C ALA A 727 -3.06 -14.06 20.98
N ASN A 728 -3.18 -13.07 21.85
CA ASN A 728 -2.70 -11.70 21.57
C ASN A 728 -1.20 -11.68 21.24
N GLU A 729 -0.38 -12.50 21.89
CA GLU A 729 1.06 -12.57 21.63
C GLU A 729 1.36 -13.03 20.19
N PHE A 730 0.50 -13.83 19.55
CA PHE A 730 0.67 -14.17 18.15
C PHE A 730 0.46 -12.97 17.23
N ILE A 731 -0.52 -12.12 17.54
CA ILE A 731 -0.98 -11.02 16.67
C ILE A 731 -0.18 -9.74 16.92
N PHE A 732 0.34 -9.53 18.13
CA PHE A 732 1.05 -8.31 18.51
C PHE A 732 2.55 -8.57 18.69
N LEU A 733 3.33 -7.53 18.37
CA LEU A 733 4.78 -7.45 18.62
C LEU A 733 5.03 -6.50 19.80
N ASP A 734 5.74 -7.01 20.76
CA ASP A 734 6.18 -6.26 21.94
C ASP A 734 7.61 -5.73 21.79
#